data_bf4d7002387f97acba9f75cc2a8eff2e
#
_entry.id   bf4d7002387f97acba9f75cc2a8eff2e
#
_cell.length_a   1.000
_cell.length_b   1.000
_cell.length_c   1.000
_cell.angle_alpha   90.00
_cell.angle_beta   90.00
_cell.angle_gamma   90.00
#
_symmetry.space_group_name_H-M   'P 1'
#
loop_
_entity.id
_entity.type
_entity.pdbx_description
1 polymer ?
#
loop_
_entity_poly.entity_id
_entity_poly.type
_entity_poly.pdbx_seq_one_letter_code
_entity_poly.pdbx_strand_id
1 'polypeptide(L)'
;MAGTAEATSGAAIAAEVGALTGLSESEAHARLTSEGGNAVPDASGRSWWDIVRRNLFTFINITLLAVGIVLVAMGLYRDALLASGLAVVNGLVGVFQETRAKRRLDQIALLNRSQATVVRDGLERPLDPDQIVRGDVVRLRAGDQVFADGTVVGDTELEMDESLLTGESDPVSKQPGDPVSSGSFCISGSGWYQAERVGAANTVAKMTAGARAYRVPLTPLQTQVNVIVRLLLVVAAFFLVTVVLGSLIWGYPVEETVLAAAVVLGIVPSGLFLMIVVTYSMGAVRLANQDALVQGTNAVESLSNVDIFCMDKTGTLTANKMQLADVQPIDDAKEAEVRPMLGIFARSTSAGTKTSEAMADRCPGEKHPTTADVPFSSAYKWSGVSADTDGFYGVYALGAPEFLGPQLERETDEPLVPPEGWGEKGIRVLLFAHSSTPAPFQEMNGLPALPPGVKPVAWLGFTDELRPNVDKAINSFRDAGITLKVISGDNPETVAALARQAGLSGDAVLVSGLDLEGMDESQFTAAAEQSTVFGRVTPEQKQRLVEALRGNGHYVAMTGDGVNDVLSLKQANLGIAMQSGSQATRDAADIVLLRDSFGALPNAFREGQRIRRGLCRILELFLTRVFTVALIILAVLLVEAGFPFSPAQITLLTLLTVGIPTFGIALWTRPGPPPRNLPRRLLRFVLPASTLLALAAFAVYIGVYTLYDLDLPALRDGGIAAATTVPQTDLAGREALTHVLVLGGLVLVLFAAPPGPWFAVVEEMDGDRRPAYLALAMAPIYAIVLAVPALREFFGMRGKLTVDFGIIVLVVLVWMYVLRWVWEAEIFDRFFGYDARERPVRSKVS
;
A
#
# COMPACT_ATOMS: atom_id res chain seq x y z
N MET A 1 -5.68 0.42 -45.17
CA MET A 1 -7.08 0.05 -45.26
C MET A 1 -7.65 -0.29 -43.86
N ALA A 2 -7.37 0.58 -42.90
CA ALA A 2 -7.86 0.42 -41.49
C ALA A 2 -8.97 1.43 -41.14
N GLY A 3 -9.54 2.09 -42.09
CA GLY A 3 -10.53 3.15 -41.88
C GLY A 3 -11.97 2.79 -42.17
N THR A 4 -12.27 1.57 -42.66
CA THR A 4 -13.62 1.19 -43.10
C THR A 4 -14.33 0.20 -42.17
N ALA A 5 -13.67 -0.47 -41.25
CA ALA A 5 -14.24 -1.38 -40.26
C ALA A 5 -14.85 -0.67 -39.04
N GLU A 6 -14.27 0.47 -38.64
CA GLU A 6 -14.82 1.31 -37.56
C GLU A 6 -16.10 2.05 -37.98
N ALA A 7 -16.24 2.35 -39.28
CA ALA A 7 -17.40 3.07 -39.79
C ALA A 7 -18.68 2.19 -39.87
N THR A 8 -18.57 0.86 -40.03
CA THR A 8 -19.72 -0.05 -40.11
C THR A 8 -20.24 -0.48 -38.72
N SER A 9 -19.34 -0.64 -37.72
CA SER A 9 -19.75 -0.83 -36.32
C SER A 9 -20.43 0.42 -35.78
N GLY A 10 -19.93 1.61 -36.14
CA GLY A 10 -20.55 2.88 -35.78
C GLY A 10 -21.95 3.11 -36.37
N ALA A 11 -22.25 2.56 -37.54
CA ALA A 11 -23.56 2.76 -38.18
C ALA A 11 -24.66 1.85 -37.59
N ALA A 12 -24.38 0.65 -37.17
CA ALA A 12 -25.33 -0.23 -36.47
C ALA A 12 -25.64 0.27 -35.06
N ILE A 13 -24.59 0.71 -34.33
CA ILE A 13 -24.72 1.36 -33.02
C ILE A 13 -25.45 2.72 -33.15
N ALA A 14 -25.25 3.46 -34.25
CA ALA A 14 -25.95 4.72 -34.50
C ALA A 14 -27.44 4.53 -34.80
N ALA A 15 -27.87 3.34 -35.29
CA ALA A 15 -29.27 3.03 -35.49
C ALA A 15 -30.01 2.69 -34.17
N GLU A 16 -29.36 2.04 -33.23
CA GLU A 16 -29.87 1.76 -31.88
C GLU A 16 -29.87 3.00 -30.99
N VAL A 17 -28.81 3.81 -31.08
CA VAL A 17 -28.65 5.09 -30.36
C VAL A 17 -29.63 6.14 -30.90
N GLY A 18 -30.08 6.04 -32.13
CA GLY A 18 -31.08 6.94 -32.75
C GLY A 18 -32.46 6.96 -32.07
N ALA A 19 -32.76 5.99 -31.19
CA ALA A 19 -33.94 5.99 -30.34
C ALA A 19 -33.76 6.71 -29.01
N LEU A 20 -32.48 6.88 -28.53
CA LEU A 20 -32.14 7.55 -27.29
C LEU A 20 -31.40 8.87 -27.61
N THR A 21 -32.12 9.94 -27.80
CA THR A 21 -31.51 11.24 -28.20
C THR A 21 -30.68 11.90 -27.09
N GLY A 22 -30.83 11.50 -25.83
CA GLY A 22 -30.13 12.14 -24.70
C GLY A 22 -30.43 13.65 -24.55
N LEU A 23 -29.73 14.31 -23.66
CA LEU A 23 -29.81 15.77 -23.54
C LEU A 23 -28.98 16.44 -24.65
N SER A 24 -29.37 17.67 -25.05
CA SER A 24 -28.47 18.52 -25.84
C SER A 24 -27.31 19.03 -24.96
N GLU A 25 -26.14 19.29 -25.57
CA GLU A 25 -24.99 19.83 -24.85
C GLU A 25 -25.29 21.17 -24.17
N SER A 26 -26.11 22.01 -24.81
CA SER A 26 -26.57 23.29 -24.26
C SER A 26 -27.44 23.11 -23.04
N GLU A 27 -28.34 22.15 -23.04
CA GLU A 27 -29.20 21.83 -21.90
C GLU A 27 -28.42 21.19 -20.74
N ALA A 28 -27.49 20.28 -21.04
CA ALA A 28 -26.60 19.68 -20.06
C ALA A 28 -25.73 20.75 -19.37
N HIS A 29 -25.18 21.70 -20.15
CA HIS A 29 -24.40 22.81 -19.60
C HIS A 29 -25.24 23.75 -18.73
N ALA A 30 -26.49 24.06 -19.14
CA ALA A 30 -27.42 24.85 -18.35
C ALA A 30 -27.76 24.17 -17.00
N ARG A 31 -28.03 22.85 -17.01
CA ARG A 31 -28.27 22.06 -15.79
C ARG A 31 -27.03 21.99 -14.89
N LEU A 32 -25.83 21.78 -15.47
CA LEU A 32 -24.58 21.80 -14.74
C LEU A 32 -24.36 23.10 -13.97
N THR A 33 -24.77 24.23 -14.59
CA THR A 33 -24.59 25.54 -13.97
C THR A 33 -25.66 25.88 -12.94
N SER A 34 -26.92 25.41 -13.14
CA SER A 34 -28.07 25.75 -12.29
C SER A 34 -28.31 24.76 -11.16
N GLU A 35 -28.17 23.45 -11.42
CA GLU A 35 -28.47 22.37 -10.49
C GLU A 35 -27.19 21.70 -9.93
N GLY A 36 -26.02 21.96 -10.58
CA GLY A 36 -24.76 21.29 -10.29
C GLY A 36 -24.62 19.95 -11.02
N GLY A 37 -23.40 19.42 -11.00
CA GLY A 37 -23.08 18.08 -11.52
C GLY A 37 -23.09 16.99 -10.46
N ASN A 38 -22.63 15.83 -10.84
CA ASN A 38 -22.51 14.66 -9.97
C ASN A 38 -21.26 14.73 -9.04
N ALA A 39 -20.59 15.89 -8.98
CA ALA A 39 -19.47 16.08 -8.07
C ALA A 39 -19.93 15.89 -6.61
N VAL A 40 -19.45 14.85 -5.98
CA VAL A 40 -19.59 14.67 -4.53
C VAL A 40 -18.43 15.41 -3.87
N PRO A 41 -18.67 16.30 -2.90
CA PRO A 41 -17.59 16.95 -2.18
C PRO A 41 -16.66 15.86 -1.61
N ASP A 42 -15.39 15.90 -2.00
CA ASP A 42 -14.38 14.91 -1.63
C ASP A 42 -14.40 14.65 -0.13
N ALA A 43 -15.01 13.57 0.30
CA ALA A 43 -14.98 13.12 1.70
C ALA A 43 -13.55 12.72 2.15
N SER A 44 -12.66 12.45 1.19
CA SER A 44 -11.25 12.09 1.39
C SER A 44 -10.27 13.24 1.13
N GLY A 45 -10.71 14.33 0.52
CA GLY A 45 -9.91 15.51 0.20
C GLY A 45 -9.50 16.26 1.46
N ARG A 46 -8.34 15.89 2.06
CA ARG A 46 -7.76 16.68 3.16
C ARG A 46 -7.62 18.12 2.69
N SER A 47 -8.35 19.03 3.33
CA SER A 47 -8.19 20.48 3.09
C SER A 47 -6.75 20.89 3.38
N TRP A 48 -6.24 21.89 2.65
CA TRP A 48 -4.96 22.51 2.98
C TRP A 48 -4.88 22.93 4.47
N TRP A 49 -6.00 23.39 5.03
CA TRP A 49 -6.11 23.76 6.44
C TRP A 49 -5.97 22.56 7.38
N ASP A 50 -6.48 21.38 7.00
CA ASP A 50 -6.31 20.13 7.79
C ASP A 50 -4.85 19.70 7.82
N ILE A 51 -4.13 19.86 6.71
CA ILE A 51 -2.69 19.59 6.62
C ILE A 51 -1.93 20.54 7.56
N VAL A 52 -2.22 21.84 7.50
CA VAL A 52 -1.61 22.86 8.38
C VAL A 52 -1.91 22.55 9.85
N ARG A 53 -3.19 22.34 10.17
CA ARG A 53 -3.62 22.05 11.55
C ARG A 53 -2.94 20.81 12.11
N ARG A 54 -2.82 19.75 11.33
CA ARG A 54 -2.26 18.47 11.77
C ARG A 54 -0.75 18.52 11.98
N ASN A 55 -0.03 19.31 11.20
CA ASN A 55 1.43 19.41 11.29
C ASN A 55 1.91 20.51 12.25
N LEU A 56 1.22 21.67 12.32
CA LEU A 56 1.62 22.79 13.17
C LEU A 56 1.00 22.73 14.56
N PHE A 57 -0.28 22.35 14.68
CA PHE A 57 -1.01 22.40 15.95
C PHE A 57 -1.08 21.05 16.66
N THR A 58 0.06 20.35 16.74
CA THR A 58 0.19 19.18 17.62
C THR A 58 0.31 19.65 19.08
N PHE A 59 -0.09 18.79 20.03
CA PHE A 59 0.05 19.09 21.47
C PHE A 59 1.48 19.53 21.82
N ILE A 60 2.48 18.84 21.28
CA ILE A 60 3.91 19.13 21.53
C ILE A 60 4.31 20.50 20.97
N ASN A 61 3.91 20.79 19.72
CA ASN A 61 4.25 22.06 19.09
C ASN A 61 3.58 23.24 19.80
N ILE A 62 2.32 23.09 20.25
CA ILE A 62 1.60 24.10 21.02
C ILE A 62 2.32 24.35 22.35
N THR A 63 2.73 23.29 23.04
CA THR A 63 3.44 23.41 24.33
C THR A 63 4.81 24.05 24.14
N LEU A 64 5.59 23.67 23.13
CA LEU A 64 6.87 24.31 22.81
C LEU A 64 6.72 25.77 22.41
N LEU A 65 5.66 26.11 21.67
CA LEU A 65 5.36 27.50 21.31
C LEU A 65 4.98 28.32 22.57
N ALA A 66 4.19 27.75 23.48
CA ALA A 66 3.85 28.39 24.75
C ALA A 66 5.10 28.67 25.59
N VAL A 67 5.99 27.68 25.71
CA VAL A 67 7.29 27.87 26.39
C VAL A 67 8.13 28.94 25.67
N GLY A 68 8.17 28.94 24.35
CA GLY A 68 8.84 29.98 23.56
C GLY A 68 8.30 31.38 23.83
N ILE A 69 6.97 31.55 23.94
CA ILE A 69 6.34 32.84 24.30
C ILE A 69 6.78 33.28 25.70
N VAL A 70 6.83 32.36 26.67
CA VAL A 70 7.30 32.67 28.03
C VAL A 70 8.79 33.11 27.99
N LEU A 71 9.64 32.41 27.26
CA LEU A 71 11.06 32.77 27.10
C LEU A 71 11.23 34.14 26.42
N VAL A 72 10.41 34.49 25.44
CA VAL A 72 10.38 35.84 24.82
C VAL A 72 10.00 36.90 25.86
N ALA A 73 8.95 36.64 26.67
CA ALA A 73 8.53 37.55 27.72
C ALA A 73 9.60 37.76 28.79
N MET A 74 10.48 36.76 28.99
CA MET A 74 11.63 36.86 29.90
C MET A 74 12.88 37.50 29.22
N GLY A 75 12.82 37.90 27.95
CA GLY A 75 13.96 38.48 27.21
C GLY A 75 14.94 37.47 26.65
N LEU A 76 14.68 36.15 26.78
CA LEU A 76 15.53 35.05 26.34
C LEU A 76 15.26 34.68 24.86
N TYR A 77 15.44 35.63 23.95
CA TYR A 77 15.06 35.49 22.51
C TYR A 77 15.79 34.34 21.82
N ARG A 78 17.04 34.11 22.14
CA ARG A 78 17.84 33.00 21.57
C ARG A 78 17.28 31.66 21.96
N ASP A 79 16.99 31.44 23.22
CA ASP A 79 16.50 30.16 23.73
C ASP A 79 15.05 29.93 23.31
N ALA A 80 14.26 30.98 23.20
CA ALA A 80 12.94 30.93 22.59
C ALA A 80 12.96 30.48 21.14
N LEU A 81 13.88 31.05 20.33
CA LEU A 81 14.06 30.66 18.93
C LEU A 81 14.49 29.20 18.81
N LEU A 82 15.39 28.72 19.65
CA LEU A 82 15.90 27.36 19.61
C LEU A 82 14.93 26.33 20.15
N ALA A 83 14.17 26.66 21.20
CA ALA A 83 13.16 25.77 21.77
C ALA A 83 11.93 25.61 20.86
N SER A 84 11.41 26.72 20.33
CA SER A 84 10.19 26.71 19.49
C SER A 84 10.46 26.73 17.98
N GLY A 85 11.58 27.32 17.54
CA GLY A 85 11.91 27.47 16.14
C GLY A 85 12.05 26.14 15.40
N LEU A 86 12.66 25.13 16.03
CA LEU A 86 12.76 23.78 15.44
C LEU A 86 11.39 23.14 15.28
N ALA A 87 10.48 23.32 16.21
CA ALA A 87 9.09 22.82 16.10
C ALA A 87 8.34 23.50 14.95
N VAL A 88 8.52 24.82 14.78
CA VAL A 88 7.93 25.58 13.67
C VAL A 88 8.52 25.11 12.34
N VAL A 89 9.85 24.99 12.23
CA VAL A 89 10.52 24.51 11.01
C VAL A 89 10.05 23.10 10.65
N ASN A 90 10.01 22.19 11.61
CA ASN A 90 9.51 20.82 11.41
C ASN A 90 8.04 20.83 10.94
N GLY A 91 7.19 21.66 11.54
CA GLY A 91 5.81 21.83 11.13
C GLY A 91 5.67 22.36 9.69
N LEU A 92 6.43 23.40 9.34
CA LEU A 92 6.44 23.97 7.99
C LEU A 92 6.95 22.98 6.95
N VAL A 93 8.03 22.25 7.25
CA VAL A 93 8.56 21.20 6.37
C VAL A 93 7.52 20.09 6.20
N GLY A 94 6.82 19.69 7.27
CA GLY A 94 5.72 18.74 7.22
C GLY A 94 4.60 19.20 6.30
N VAL A 95 4.13 20.44 6.46
CA VAL A 95 3.10 21.05 5.59
C VAL A 95 3.54 21.07 4.13
N PHE A 96 4.77 21.53 3.87
CA PHE A 96 5.30 21.59 2.51
C PHE A 96 5.37 20.22 1.85
N GLN A 97 5.88 19.22 2.56
CA GLN A 97 6.05 17.88 2.04
C GLN A 97 4.72 17.17 1.84
N GLU A 98 3.79 17.24 2.82
CA GLU A 98 2.46 16.65 2.69
C GLU A 98 1.67 17.30 1.55
N THR A 99 1.76 18.63 1.40
CA THR A 99 1.16 19.34 0.27
C THR A 99 1.75 18.93 -1.07
N ARG A 100 3.08 18.77 -1.15
CA ARG A 100 3.76 18.32 -2.37
C ARG A 100 3.41 16.86 -2.71
N ALA A 101 3.38 15.98 -1.71
CA ALA A 101 2.97 14.59 -1.88
C ALA A 101 1.52 14.50 -2.36
N LYS A 102 0.60 15.24 -1.71
CA LYS A 102 -0.80 15.32 -2.11
C LYS A 102 -0.93 15.78 -3.58
N ARG A 103 -0.32 16.89 -3.96
CA ARG A 103 -0.39 17.40 -5.34
C ARG A 103 0.07 16.37 -6.38
N ARG A 104 1.12 15.62 -6.09
CA ARG A 104 1.59 14.56 -6.99
C ARG A 104 0.63 13.37 -7.07
N LEU A 105 0.10 12.93 -5.93
CA LEU A 105 -0.90 11.86 -5.88
C LEU A 105 -2.18 12.29 -6.61
N ASP A 106 -2.66 13.53 -6.39
CA ASP A 106 -3.82 14.08 -7.07
C ASP A 106 -3.60 14.13 -8.61
N GLN A 107 -2.42 14.56 -9.08
CA GLN A 107 -2.09 14.56 -10.52
C GLN A 107 -2.10 13.15 -11.13
N ILE A 108 -1.62 12.15 -10.41
CA ILE A 108 -1.58 10.76 -10.89
C ILE A 108 -2.99 10.14 -10.81
N ALA A 109 -3.76 10.45 -9.79
CA ALA A 109 -5.16 10.03 -9.67
C ALA A 109 -6.01 10.55 -10.83
N LEU A 110 -5.78 11.81 -11.26
CA LEU A 110 -6.45 12.38 -12.43
C LEU A 110 -6.16 11.61 -13.73
N LEU A 111 -4.97 11.03 -13.88
CA LEU A 111 -4.60 10.23 -15.06
C LEU A 111 -5.30 8.87 -15.10
N ASN A 112 -5.77 8.37 -13.97
CA ASN A 112 -6.42 7.06 -13.83
C ASN A 112 -7.93 7.17 -13.56
N ARG A 113 -8.50 8.38 -13.65
CA ARG A 113 -9.91 8.62 -13.37
C ARG A 113 -10.76 7.96 -14.43
N SER A 114 -11.69 7.14 -14.00
CA SER A 114 -12.64 6.47 -14.88
C SER A 114 -13.56 7.49 -15.55
N GLN A 115 -13.89 7.27 -16.82
CA GLN A 115 -14.80 8.11 -17.57
C GLN A 115 -16.16 7.42 -17.72
N ALA A 116 -17.24 8.18 -17.60
CA ALA A 116 -18.58 7.72 -17.94
C ALA A 116 -18.81 7.92 -19.44
N THR A 117 -19.45 6.97 -20.09
CA THR A 117 -19.90 7.16 -21.47
C THR A 117 -21.34 7.65 -21.43
N VAL A 118 -21.57 8.90 -21.87
CA VAL A 118 -22.91 9.51 -21.92
C VAL A 118 -23.37 9.75 -23.35
N VAL A 119 -24.68 9.70 -23.57
CA VAL A 119 -25.32 10.05 -24.85
C VAL A 119 -25.80 11.50 -24.75
N ARG A 120 -25.23 12.37 -25.58
CA ARG A 120 -25.69 13.77 -25.75
C ARG A 120 -25.76 14.11 -27.22
N ASP A 121 -26.78 14.83 -27.65
CA ASP A 121 -27.07 15.13 -29.07
C ASP A 121 -27.08 13.85 -29.95
N GLY A 122 -27.49 12.71 -29.40
CA GLY A 122 -27.47 11.41 -30.08
C GLY A 122 -26.10 10.78 -30.31
N LEU A 123 -25.06 11.29 -29.67
CA LEU A 123 -23.67 10.79 -29.78
C LEU A 123 -23.16 10.31 -28.43
N GLU A 124 -22.49 9.15 -28.41
CA GLU A 124 -21.75 8.67 -27.25
C GLU A 124 -20.48 9.51 -27.05
N ARG A 125 -20.26 10.01 -25.83
CA ARG A 125 -19.09 10.80 -25.46
C ARG A 125 -18.55 10.36 -24.11
N PRO A 126 -17.22 10.22 -23.97
CA PRO A 126 -16.60 10.04 -22.67
C PRO A 126 -16.70 11.36 -21.87
N LEU A 127 -17.17 11.27 -20.64
CA LEU A 127 -17.37 12.41 -19.76
C LEU A 127 -16.79 12.09 -18.37
N ASP A 128 -16.23 13.12 -17.71
CA ASP A 128 -15.86 13.01 -16.30
C ASP A 128 -17.14 12.76 -15.46
N PRO A 129 -17.21 11.72 -14.61
CA PRO A 129 -18.39 11.43 -13.80
C PRO A 129 -18.93 12.63 -12.99
N ASP A 130 -18.06 13.56 -12.59
CA ASP A 130 -18.47 14.78 -11.89
C ASP A 130 -19.32 15.73 -12.75
N GLN A 131 -19.26 15.60 -14.08
CA GLN A 131 -19.98 16.42 -15.04
C GLN A 131 -21.31 15.81 -15.48
N ILE A 132 -21.66 14.62 -14.98
CA ILE A 132 -22.97 14.03 -15.19
C ILE A 132 -24.03 14.93 -14.56
N VAL A 133 -25.08 15.21 -15.29
CA VAL A 133 -26.23 16.01 -14.82
C VAL A 133 -27.50 15.18 -14.81
N ARG A 134 -28.48 15.63 -14.07
CA ARG A 134 -29.79 14.99 -14.03
C ARG A 134 -30.41 14.94 -15.44
N GLY A 135 -30.85 13.73 -15.85
CA GLY A 135 -31.42 13.46 -17.17
C GLY A 135 -30.42 13.01 -18.22
N ASP A 136 -29.10 12.97 -17.91
CA ASP A 136 -28.13 12.33 -18.80
C ASP A 136 -28.42 10.84 -18.96
N VAL A 137 -28.26 10.34 -20.19
CA VAL A 137 -28.32 8.91 -20.50
C VAL A 137 -26.90 8.37 -20.49
N VAL A 138 -26.63 7.44 -19.57
CA VAL A 138 -25.30 6.89 -19.33
C VAL A 138 -25.28 5.43 -19.78
N ARG A 139 -24.24 5.05 -20.51
CA ARG A 139 -24.02 3.67 -20.92
C ARG A 139 -23.39 2.85 -19.79
N LEU A 140 -23.83 1.61 -19.65
CA LEU A 140 -23.24 0.59 -18.80
C LEU A 140 -22.82 -0.62 -19.63
N ARG A 141 -21.63 -1.13 -19.33
CA ARG A 141 -21.07 -2.40 -19.83
C ARG A 141 -20.60 -3.23 -18.66
N ALA A 142 -20.40 -4.52 -18.87
CA ALA A 142 -19.80 -5.38 -17.87
C ALA A 142 -18.48 -4.79 -17.34
N GLY A 143 -18.37 -4.62 -16.02
CA GLY A 143 -17.25 -3.99 -15.33
C GLY A 143 -17.42 -2.49 -15.06
N ASP A 144 -18.43 -1.80 -15.60
CA ASP A 144 -18.68 -0.38 -15.36
C ASP A 144 -19.41 -0.16 -14.03
N GLN A 145 -19.13 0.98 -13.40
CA GLN A 145 -19.79 1.45 -12.20
C GLN A 145 -20.95 2.39 -12.55
N VAL A 146 -22.04 2.29 -11.79
CA VAL A 146 -23.11 3.29 -11.80
C VAL A 146 -22.65 4.53 -11.02
N PHE A 147 -22.51 5.67 -11.71
CA PHE A 147 -22.04 6.92 -11.10
C PHE A 147 -23.13 7.76 -10.44
N ALA A 148 -24.34 7.67 -10.95
CA ALA A 148 -25.50 8.42 -10.47
C ALA A 148 -26.70 7.48 -10.30
N ASP A 149 -27.55 7.73 -9.32
CA ASP A 149 -28.77 6.94 -9.20
C ASP A 149 -29.69 7.26 -10.38
N GLY A 150 -30.34 6.24 -10.94
CA GLY A 150 -31.20 6.41 -12.10
C GLY A 150 -32.07 5.20 -12.39
N THR A 151 -32.65 5.18 -13.56
CA THR A 151 -33.56 4.15 -14.02
C THR A 151 -33.06 3.57 -15.34
N VAL A 152 -33.08 2.23 -15.50
CA VAL A 152 -32.68 1.54 -16.72
C VAL A 152 -33.62 1.94 -17.87
N VAL A 153 -33.03 2.27 -19.04
CA VAL A 153 -33.78 2.72 -20.21
C VAL A 153 -33.37 1.93 -21.46
N GLY A 154 -34.28 1.84 -22.44
CA GLY A 154 -34.04 1.11 -23.68
C GLY A 154 -34.28 -0.41 -23.51
N ASP A 155 -33.98 -1.17 -24.55
CA ASP A 155 -34.05 -2.65 -24.51
C ASP A 155 -32.77 -3.20 -23.90
N THR A 156 -32.77 -3.37 -22.56
CA THR A 156 -31.58 -3.57 -21.76
C THR A 156 -31.80 -4.69 -20.76
N GLU A 157 -30.92 -5.65 -20.74
CA GLU A 157 -30.77 -6.63 -19.65
C GLU A 157 -29.42 -6.48 -19.01
N LEU A 158 -29.37 -6.19 -17.68
CA LEU A 158 -28.17 -6.00 -16.89
C LEU A 158 -28.22 -6.90 -15.66
N GLU A 159 -27.11 -7.54 -15.33
CA GLU A 159 -26.89 -8.13 -14.02
C GLU A 159 -25.99 -7.17 -13.20
N MET A 160 -26.49 -6.76 -12.05
CA MET A 160 -25.84 -5.76 -11.20
C MET A 160 -25.37 -6.37 -9.89
N ASP A 161 -24.17 -6.00 -9.47
CA ASP A 161 -23.66 -6.22 -8.12
C ASP A 161 -24.03 -5.01 -7.25
N GLU A 162 -24.94 -5.22 -6.32
CA GLU A 162 -25.38 -4.23 -5.35
C GLU A 162 -24.81 -4.52 -3.94
N SER A 163 -23.86 -5.45 -3.81
CA SER A 163 -23.33 -5.92 -2.53
C SER A 163 -22.72 -4.80 -1.67
N LEU A 164 -22.14 -3.77 -2.31
CA LEU A 164 -21.61 -2.60 -1.61
C LEU A 164 -22.70 -1.74 -0.96
N LEU A 165 -23.94 -1.86 -1.40
CA LEU A 165 -25.05 -1.07 -0.92
C LEU A 165 -25.94 -1.88 0.03
N THR A 166 -26.20 -3.15 -0.31
CA THR A 166 -27.12 -4.04 0.41
C THR A 166 -26.41 -4.97 1.38
N GLY A 167 -25.14 -5.30 1.11
CA GLY A 167 -24.37 -6.33 1.83
C GLY A 167 -24.64 -7.75 1.32
N GLU A 168 -25.53 -7.93 0.32
CA GLU A 168 -25.84 -9.22 -0.27
C GLU A 168 -25.07 -9.39 -1.59
N SER A 169 -24.45 -10.56 -1.78
CA SER A 169 -23.54 -10.84 -2.91
C SER A 169 -24.24 -11.39 -4.15
N ASP A 170 -25.53 -11.68 -4.08
CA ASP A 170 -26.26 -12.24 -5.20
C ASP A 170 -26.48 -11.19 -6.31
N PRO A 171 -26.16 -11.51 -7.59
CA PRO A 171 -26.42 -10.60 -8.69
C PRO A 171 -27.91 -10.30 -8.85
N VAL A 172 -28.24 -9.03 -9.05
CA VAL A 172 -29.61 -8.57 -9.26
C VAL A 172 -29.82 -8.28 -10.74
N SER A 173 -30.75 -9.01 -11.39
CA SER A 173 -31.15 -8.72 -12.76
C SER A 173 -31.98 -7.44 -12.80
N LYS A 174 -31.69 -6.56 -13.77
CA LYS A 174 -32.40 -5.28 -14.00
C LYS A 174 -32.94 -5.24 -15.39
N GLN A 175 -34.21 -4.88 -15.49
CA GLN A 175 -34.97 -4.70 -16.74
C GLN A 175 -35.28 -3.22 -16.97
N PRO A 176 -35.74 -2.84 -18.18
CA PRO A 176 -36.18 -1.48 -18.45
C PRO A 176 -37.23 -0.99 -17.44
N GLY A 177 -37.00 0.17 -16.84
CA GLY A 177 -37.80 0.73 -15.76
C GLY A 177 -37.35 0.42 -14.35
N ASP A 178 -36.39 -0.51 -14.16
CA ASP A 178 -35.84 -0.81 -12.84
C ASP A 178 -34.85 0.26 -12.37
N PRO A 179 -34.83 0.53 -11.06
CA PRO A 179 -33.87 1.48 -10.48
C PRO A 179 -32.46 0.89 -10.44
N VAL A 180 -31.45 1.71 -10.75
CA VAL A 180 -30.03 1.45 -10.50
C VAL A 180 -29.47 2.48 -9.52
N SER A 181 -28.66 2.02 -8.60
CA SER A 181 -28.11 2.85 -7.55
C SER A 181 -26.63 3.16 -7.79
N SER A 182 -26.23 4.40 -7.55
CA SER A 182 -24.82 4.79 -7.60
C SER A 182 -23.99 3.90 -6.67
N GLY A 183 -22.81 3.51 -7.11
CA GLY A 183 -21.91 2.60 -6.38
C GLY A 183 -22.12 1.11 -6.67
N SER A 184 -23.21 0.69 -7.34
CA SER A 184 -23.33 -0.67 -7.87
C SER A 184 -22.50 -0.85 -9.14
N PHE A 185 -22.25 -2.12 -9.52
CA PHE A 185 -21.43 -2.47 -10.68
C PHE A 185 -22.20 -3.38 -11.63
N CYS A 186 -22.01 -3.18 -12.92
CA CYS A 186 -22.52 -4.09 -13.93
C CYS A 186 -21.62 -5.34 -14.00
N ILE A 187 -22.16 -6.53 -13.72
CA ILE A 187 -21.43 -7.81 -13.80
C ILE A 187 -21.47 -8.34 -15.22
N SER A 188 -22.65 -8.36 -15.82
CA SER A 188 -22.88 -8.86 -17.18
C SER A 188 -23.96 -8.04 -17.90
N GLY A 189 -23.99 -8.16 -19.22
CA GLY A 189 -24.91 -7.39 -20.07
C GLY A 189 -24.33 -6.03 -20.50
N SER A 190 -25.14 -5.29 -21.25
CA SER A 190 -24.87 -3.92 -21.65
C SER A 190 -26.15 -3.15 -21.86
N GLY A 191 -26.20 -1.88 -21.51
CA GLY A 191 -27.40 -1.09 -21.66
C GLY A 191 -27.20 0.38 -21.27
N TRP A 192 -28.30 1.05 -21.01
CA TRP A 192 -28.31 2.47 -20.63
C TRP A 192 -29.19 2.71 -19.41
N TYR A 193 -28.83 3.70 -18.63
CA TYR A 193 -29.69 4.24 -17.57
C TYR A 193 -29.76 5.76 -17.66
N GLN A 194 -30.88 6.32 -17.25
CA GLN A 194 -31.06 7.76 -17.15
C GLN A 194 -30.80 8.23 -15.74
N ALA A 195 -29.85 9.18 -15.57
CA ALA A 195 -29.48 9.72 -14.28
C ALA A 195 -30.62 10.58 -13.71
N GLU A 196 -31.09 10.27 -12.51
CA GLU A 196 -32.17 10.99 -11.80
C GLU A 196 -31.66 11.80 -10.63
N ARG A 197 -30.71 11.25 -9.86
CA ARG A 197 -30.10 11.88 -8.69
C ARG A 197 -28.59 11.96 -8.84
N VAL A 198 -28.08 13.16 -8.76
CA VAL A 198 -26.65 13.46 -8.94
C VAL A 198 -26.05 14.11 -7.69
N GLY A 199 -24.73 14.05 -7.53
CA GLY A 199 -23.98 14.71 -6.47
C GLY A 199 -24.39 14.28 -5.06
N ALA A 200 -24.65 15.22 -4.17
CA ALA A 200 -25.03 14.96 -2.78
C ALA A 200 -26.38 14.21 -2.61
N ALA A 201 -27.20 14.16 -3.66
CA ALA A 201 -28.46 13.43 -3.67
C ALA A 201 -28.32 11.94 -3.95
N ASN A 202 -27.18 11.48 -4.43
CA ASN A 202 -26.83 10.08 -4.72
C ASN A 202 -26.88 9.18 -3.47
N THR A 203 -27.18 7.92 -3.67
CA THR A 203 -27.19 6.88 -2.62
C THR A 203 -25.82 6.76 -1.96
N VAL A 204 -24.73 6.68 -2.73
CA VAL A 204 -23.35 6.63 -2.20
C VAL A 204 -23.02 7.90 -1.39
N ALA A 205 -23.38 9.08 -1.89
CA ALA A 205 -23.11 10.32 -1.17
C ALA A 205 -23.83 10.38 0.19
N LYS A 206 -25.05 9.89 0.27
CA LYS A 206 -25.83 9.80 1.52
C LYS A 206 -25.22 8.77 2.48
N MET A 207 -24.82 7.60 1.98
CA MET A 207 -24.16 6.57 2.78
C MET A 207 -22.82 7.07 3.33
N THR A 208 -21.99 7.70 2.48
CA THR A 208 -20.70 8.28 2.91
C THR A 208 -20.88 9.47 3.86
N ALA A 209 -21.90 10.28 3.73
CA ALA A 209 -22.22 11.34 4.68
C ALA A 209 -22.61 10.80 6.08
N GLY A 210 -23.32 9.65 6.12
CA GLY A 210 -23.62 8.90 7.34
C GLY A 210 -22.41 8.17 7.93
N ALA A 211 -21.49 7.71 7.09
CA ALA A 211 -20.30 6.95 7.46
C ALA A 211 -19.09 7.82 7.86
N ARG A 212 -19.28 9.06 8.30
CA ARG A 212 -18.24 10.02 8.73
C ARG A 212 -17.25 9.52 9.80
N ALA A 213 -17.32 8.25 10.17
CA ALA A 213 -16.48 7.60 11.16
C ALA A 213 -15.61 6.45 10.61
N TYR A 214 -15.46 6.29 9.29
CA TYR A 214 -14.51 5.31 8.78
C TYR A 214 -13.08 5.78 9.08
N ARG A 215 -12.57 5.35 10.24
CA ARG A 215 -11.17 5.54 10.60
C ARG A 215 -10.36 4.58 9.73
N VAL A 216 -9.53 5.13 8.84
CA VAL A 216 -8.50 4.34 8.17
C VAL A 216 -7.70 3.62 9.26
N PRO A 217 -7.67 2.28 9.28
CA PRO A 217 -6.95 1.54 10.32
C PRO A 217 -5.47 1.93 10.27
N LEU A 218 -4.90 2.17 11.45
CA LEU A 218 -3.48 2.45 11.57
C LEU A 218 -2.69 1.20 11.17
N THR A 219 -1.59 1.41 10.48
CA THR A 219 -0.66 0.32 10.15
C THR A 219 0.02 -0.22 11.42
N PRO A 220 0.53 -1.47 11.39
CA PRO A 220 1.22 -2.06 12.54
C PRO A 220 2.35 -1.18 13.07
N LEU A 221 3.18 -0.60 12.18
CA LEU A 221 4.27 0.28 12.58
C LEU A 221 3.77 1.60 13.16
N GLN A 222 2.75 2.22 12.56
CA GLN A 222 2.14 3.43 13.12
C GLN A 222 1.57 3.18 14.52
N THR A 223 0.95 2.02 14.73
CA THR A 223 0.44 1.62 16.05
C THR A 223 1.57 1.48 17.06
N GLN A 224 2.67 0.80 16.69
CA GLN A 224 3.85 0.64 17.56
C GLN A 224 4.52 1.98 17.86
N VAL A 225 4.69 2.85 16.86
CA VAL A 225 5.25 4.20 17.05
C VAL A 225 4.36 5.04 17.95
N ASN A 226 3.04 4.96 17.80
CA ASN A 226 2.11 5.68 18.70
C ASN A 226 2.22 5.22 20.16
N VAL A 227 2.41 3.91 20.40
CA VAL A 227 2.64 3.38 21.75
C VAL A 227 3.95 3.94 22.33
N ILE A 228 5.03 3.91 21.55
CA ILE A 228 6.34 4.46 21.96
C ILE A 228 6.21 5.95 22.29
N VAL A 229 5.57 6.75 21.42
CA VAL A 229 5.41 8.19 21.65
C VAL A 229 4.55 8.48 22.89
N ARG A 230 3.49 7.70 23.14
CA ARG A 230 2.70 7.83 24.38
C ARG A 230 3.54 7.53 25.62
N LEU A 231 4.37 6.49 25.57
CA LEU A 231 5.30 6.18 26.67
C LEU A 231 6.28 7.34 26.91
N LEU A 232 6.84 7.90 25.83
CA LEU A 232 7.77 9.04 25.94
C LEU A 232 7.08 10.30 26.46
N LEU A 233 5.80 10.52 26.14
CA LEU A 233 5.01 11.62 26.73
C LEU A 233 4.82 11.45 28.24
N VAL A 234 4.58 10.21 28.70
CA VAL A 234 4.50 9.92 30.15
C VAL A 234 5.82 10.19 30.84
N VAL A 235 6.94 9.76 30.24
CA VAL A 235 8.29 10.01 30.75
C VAL A 235 8.58 11.52 30.80
N ALA A 236 8.26 12.26 29.74
CA ALA A 236 8.43 13.71 29.68
C ALA A 236 7.56 14.42 30.75
N ALA A 237 6.32 13.99 30.92
CA ALA A 237 5.45 14.53 31.97
C ALA A 237 6.01 14.27 33.38
N PHE A 238 6.53 13.07 33.63
CA PHE A 238 7.21 12.75 34.89
C PHE A 238 8.39 13.70 35.16
N PHE A 239 9.29 13.88 34.20
CA PHE A 239 10.42 14.80 34.36
C PHE A 239 9.99 16.26 34.49
N LEU A 240 8.95 16.67 33.76
CA LEU A 240 8.41 18.04 33.89
C LEU A 240 7.89 18.30 35.30
N VAL A 241 7.12 17.36 35.87
CA VAL A 241 6.63 17.44 37.26
C VAL A 241 7.81 17.46 38.21
N THR A 242 8.83 16.63 38.01
CA THR A 242 10.01 16.58 38.87
C THR A 242 10.79 17.92 38.83
N VAL A 243 10.96 18.51 37.64
CA VAL A 243 11.63 19.83 37.49
C VAL A 243 10.86 20.93 38.21
N VAL A 244 9.52 20.96 38.03
CA VAL A 244 8.66 21.97 38.70
C VAL A 244 8.65 21.80 40.20
N LEU A 245 8.51 20.56 40.69
CA LEU A 245 8.58 20.28 42.15
C LEU A 245 9.95 20.59 42.75
N GLY A 246 11.01 20.23 42.05
CA GLY A 246 12.37 20.58 42.44
C GLY A 246 12.56 22.09 42.54
N SER A 247 12.09 22.85 41.56
CA SER A 247 12.16 24.31 41.60
C SER A 247 11.42 24.89 42.80
N LEU A 248 10.25 24.35 43.14
CA LEU A 248 9.45 24.79 44.28
C LEU A 248 10.11 24.44 45.63
N ILE A 249 10.77 23.27 45.73
CA ILE A 249 11.37 22.78 46.96
C ILE A 249 12.74 23.47 47.22
N TRP A 250 13.57 23.58 46.20
CA TRP A 250 14.93 24.11 46.30
C TRP A 250 15.05 25.59 45.92
N GLY A 251 13.93 26.24 45.47
CA GLY A 251 13.94 27.68 45.19
C GLY A 251 14.71 28.09 43.95
N TYR A 252 14.79 27.22 42.93
CA TYR A 252 15.47 27.56 41.67
C TYR A 252 14.83 28.77 40.98
N PRO A 253 15.60 29.59 40.27
CA PRO A 253 15.08 30.71 39.49
C PRO A 253 14.04 30.22 38.44
N VAL A 254 12.98 31.01 38.25
CA VAL A 254 11.93 30.69 37.24
C VAL A 254 12.56 30.51 35.85
N GLU A 255 13.58 31.29 35.53
CA GLU A 255 14.34 31.20 34.27
C GLU A 255 14.92 29.81 34.06
N GLU A 256 15.64 29.26 35.03
CA GLU A 256 16.24 27.92 34.95
C GLU A 256 15.13 26.83 34.84
N THR A 257 14.06 26.98 35.57
CA THR A 257 12.93 26.06 35.53
C THR A 257 12.29 26.03 34.14
N VAL A 258 12.07 27.18 33.49
CA VAL A 258 11.51 27.27 32.15
C VAL A 258 12.45 26.70 31.10
N LEU A 259 13.76 26.96 31.21
CA LEU A 259 14.78 26.38 30.34
C LEU A 259 14.85 24.85 30.47
N ALA A 260 14.82 24.35 31.71
CA ALA A 260 14.76 22.90 31.97
C ALA A 260 13.49 22.25 31.42
N ALA A 261 12.34 22.91 31.59
CA ALA A 261 11.07 22.46 30.99
C ALA A 261 11.12 22.41 29.45
N ALA A 262 11.75 23.42 28.82
CA ALA A 262 11.95 23.43 27.37
C ALA A 262 12.78 22.23 26.88
N VAL A 263 13.85 21.89 27.60
CA VAL A 263 14.68 20.71 27.30
C VAL A 263 13.91 19.41 27.48
N VAL A 264 13.16 19.26 28.58
CA VAL A 264 12.35 18.06 28.86
C VAL A 264 11.30 17.85 27.78
N LEU A 265 10.61 18.89 27.34
CA LEU A 265 9.64 18.80 26.23
C LEU A 265 10.33 18.47 24.92
N GLY A 266 11.57 18.90 24.69
CA GLY A 266 12.40 18.56 23.54
C GLY A 266 12.86 17.08 23.51
N ILE A 267 12.67 16.32 24.60
CA ILE A 267 12.91 14.87 24.63
C ILE A 267 11.94 14.16 23.66
N VAL A 268 10.69 14.61 23.59
CA VAL A 268 9.69 13.98 22.71
C VAL A 268 10.05 14.18 21.25
N PRO A 269 10.20 13.09 20.47
CA PRO A 269 10.76 13.15 19.12
C PRO A 269 9.75 13.64 18.09
N SER A 270 9.44 14.95 18.08
CA SER A 270 8.52 15.55 17.10
C SER A 270 8.94 15.31 15.63
N GLY A 271 10.25 15.27 15.37
CA GLY A 271 10.83 14.96 14.06
C GLY A 271 10.60 13.53 13.57
N LEU A 272 10.27 12.57 14.44
CA LEU A 272 10.03 11.19 14.07
C LEU A 272 8.83 11.03 13.13
N PHE A 273 7.70 11.68 13.45
CA PHE A 273 6.52 11.66 12.57
C PHE A 273 6.81 12.27 11.22
N LEU A 274 7.54 13.37 11.19
CA LEU A 274 8.00 13.98 9.94
C LEU A 274 8.80 12.98 9.10
N MET A 275 9.75 12.26 9.72
CA MET A 275 10.58 11.29 9.01
C MET A 275 9.79 10.10 8.47
N ILE A 276 8.74 9.65 9.17
CA ILE A 276 7.83 8.61 8.70
C ILE A 276 7.08 9.10 7.45
N VAL A 277 6.47 10.29 7.50
CA VAL A 277 5.75 10.89 6.37
C VAL A 277 6.66 11.10 5.18
N VAL A 278 7.87 11.63 5.39
CA VAL A 278 8.88 11.81 4.32
C VAL A 278 9.22 10.49 3.66
N THR A 279 9.50 9.46 4.46
CA THR A 279 9.91 8.16 3.97
C THR A 279 8.81 7.50 3.14
N TYR A 280 7.55 7.55 3.61
CA TYR A 280 6.41 7.02 2.85
C TYR A 280 6.13 7.81 1.56
N SER A 281 6.16 9.14 1.63
CA SER A 281 5.96 9.98 0.44
C SER A 281 7.02 9.73 -0.63
N MET A 282 8.28 9.56 -0.22
CA MET A 282 9.37 9.21 -1.14
C MET A 282 9.20 7.81 -1.73
N GLY A 283 8.75 6.84 -0.91
CA GLY A 283 8.43 5.50 -1.35
C GLY A 283 7.32 5.52 -2.41
N ALA A 284 6.21 6.21 -2.15
CA ALA A 284 5.10 6.33 -3.08
C ALA A 284 5.53 6.94 -4.43
N VAL A 285 6.36 7.99 -4.41
CA VAL A 285 6.91 8.58 -5.65
C VAL A 285 7.79 7.60 -6.43
N ARG A 286 8.62 6.81 -5.73
CA ARG A 286 9.46 5.80 -6.40
C ARG A 286 8.64 4.66 -6.98
N LEU A 287 7.61 4.22 -6.26
CA LEU A 287 6.67 3.19 -6.73
C LEU A 287 5.94 3.66 -7.99
N ALA A 288 5.44 4.90 -8.00
CA ALA A 288 4.78 5.48 -9.16
C ALA A 288 5.72 5.55 -10.39
N ASN A 289 7.00 5.85 -10.19
CA ASN A 289 8.02 5.83 -11.27
C ASN A 289 8.35 4.40 -11.75
N GLN A 290 7.90 3.37 -11.05
CA GLN A 290 8.06 1.95 -11.39
C GLN A 290 6.73 1.31 -11.79
N ASP A 291 5.78 2.10 -12.27
CA ASP A 291 4.46 1.65 -12.72
C ASP A 291 3.55 1.06 -11.63
N ALA A 292 3.80 1.38 -10.37
CA ALA A 292 2.94 1.00 -9.25
C ALA A 292 2.35 2.25 -8.59
N LEU A 293 1.11 2.57 -8.92
CA LEU A 293 0.38 3.72 -8.38
C LEU A 293 -0.17 3.39 -7.00
N VAL A 294 0.30 4.09 -5.99
CA VAL A 294 -0.18 3.95 -4.60
C VAL A 294 -1.36 4.89 -4.38
N GLN A 295 -2.51 4.35 -4.01
CA GLN A 295 -3.72 5.14 -3.72
C GLN A 295 -3.77 5.60 -2.25
N GLY A 296 -3.19 4.83 -1.34
CA GLY A 296 -3.13 5.14 0.09
C GLY A 296 -1.71 5.11 0.65
N THR A 297 -1.35 6.05 1.52
CA THR A 297 -0.02 6.06 2.18
C THR A 297 0.27 4.79 2.98
N ASN A 298 -0.78 4.12 3.47
CA ASN A 298 -0.66 2.88 4.23
C ASN A 298 -0.21 1.69 3.35
N ALA A 299 -0.56 1.69 2.07
CA ALA A 299 -0.17 0.63 1.12
C ALA A 299 1.34 0.45 1.02
N VAL A 300 2.11 1.55 1.11
CA VAL A 300 3.58 1.50 1.07
C VAL A 300 4.16 0.71 2.24
N GLU A 301 3.57 0.86 3.43
CA GLU A 301 3.94 0.06 4.59
C GLU A 301 3.43 -1.38 4.48
N SER A 302 2.19 -1.55 4.04
CA SER A 302 1.57 -2.86 3.86
C SER A 302 2.41 -3.76 2.97
N LEU A 303 2.95 -3.23 1.87
CA LEU A 303 3.90 -3.94 1.00
C LEU A 303 5.06 -4.60 1.77
N SER A 304 5.58 -3.93 2.80
CA SER A 304 6.73 -4.42 3.56
C SER A 304 6.42 -5.57 4.52
N ASN A 305 5.16 -5.76 4.84
CA ASN A 305 4.70 -6.74 5.81
C ASN A 305 4.18 -8.02 5.16
N VAL A 306 3.90 -8.01 3.85
CA VAL A 306 3.33 -9.16 3.13
C VAL A 306 4.24 -10.38 3.24
N ASP A 307 3.67 -11.49 3.68
CA ASP A 307 4.28 -12.81 3.72
C ASP A 307 3.56 -13.84 2.83
N ILE A 308 2.26 -13.60 2.53
CA ILE A 308 1.50 -14.37 1.56
C ILE A 308 0.98 -13.45 0.45
N PHE A 309 1.19 -13.86 -0.79
CA PHE A 309 0.68 -13.17 -1.96
C PHE A 309 -0.29 -14.06 -2.73
N CYS A 310 -1.58 -13.75 -2.65
CA CYS A 310 -2.66 -14.40 -3.37
C CYS A 310 -2.84 -13.72 -4.74
N MET A 311 -2.82 -14.49 -5.80
CA MET A 311 -2.91 -14.00 -7.17
C MET A 311 -4.13 -14.60 -7.86
N ASP A 312 -4.95 -13.77 -8.49
CA ASP A 312 -5.87 -14.28 -9.49
C ASP A 312 -5.08 -14.76 -10.71
N LYS A 313 -5.58 -15.79 -11.41
CA LYS A 313 -4.95 -16.31 -12.62
C LYS A 313 -5.15 -15.34 -13.79
N THR A 314 -6.41 -15.03 -14.07
CA THR A 314 -6.84 -14.29 -15.26
C THR A 314 -6.46 -12.81 -15.11
N GLY A 315 -5.95 -12.19 -16.17
CA GLY A 315 -5.57 -10.79 -16.14
C GLY A 315 -4.38 -10.43 -15.22
N THR A 316 -3.97 -11.32 -14.32
CA THR A 316 -2.82 -11.16 -13.42
C THR A 316 -1.60 -11.93 -13.90
N LEU A 317 -1.62 -13.25 -13.87
CA LEU A 317 -0.55 -14.10 -14.42
C LEU A 317 -0.59 -14.11 -15.94
N THR A 318 -1.81 -14.01 -16.50
CA THR A 318 -2.05 -13.97 -17.94
C THR A 318 -2.34 -12.56 -18.44
N ALA A 319 -2.15 -12.33 -19.72
CA ALA A 319 -2.41 -11.04 -20.38
C ALA A 319 -3.90 -10.76 -20.61
N ASN A 320 -4.77 -11.66 -20.12
CA ASN A 320 -6.22 -11.63 -20.37
C ASN A 320 -6.54 -11.62 -21.91
N LYS A 321 -5.62 -12.18 -22.69
CA LYS A 321 -5.74 -12.30 -24.14
C LYS A 321 -5.89 -13.78 -24.48
N MET A 322 -7.14 -14.16 -24.72
CA MET A 322 -7.45 -15.53 -25.10
C MET A 322 -7.08 -15.79 -26.55
N GLN A 323 -6.54 -16.98 -26.83
CA GLN A 323 -6.21 -17.42 -28.17
C GLN A 323 -6.82 -18.80 -28.41
N LEU A 324 -7.45 -19.02 -29.57
CA LEU A 324 -7.85 -20.35 -30.03
C LEU A 324 -6.58 -21.12 -30.40
N ALA A 325 -6.17 -22.05 -29.54
CA ALA A 325 -4.94 -22.82 -29.74
C ALA A 325 -5.12 -24.00 -30.69
N ASP A 326 -6.24 -24.74 -30.55
CA ASP A 326 -6.49 -25.95 -31.32
C ASP A 326 -8.00 -26.17 -31.54
N VAL A 327 -8.33 -26.86 -32.65
CA VAL A 327 -9.67 -27.26 -33.03
C VAL A 327 -9.62 -28.73 -33.39
N GLN A 328 -10.23 -29.58 -32.57
CA GLN A 328 -10.30 -31.01 -32.84
C GLN A 328 -11.72 -31.41 -33.16
N PRO A 329 -12.02 -31.75 -34.44
CA PRO A 329 -13.34 -32.22 -34.83
C PRO A 329 -13.73 -33.54 -34.16
N ILE A 330 -15.02 -33.75 -33.97
CA ILE A 330 -15.61 -34.97 -33.40
C ILE A 330 -16.26 -35.72 -34.56
N ASP A 331 -16.20 -37.07 -34.54
CA ASP A 331 -16.73 -37.97 -35.52
C ASP A 331 -16.28 -37.68 -36.97
N ASP A 332 -17.21 -37.58 -37.94
CA ASP A 332 -16.94 -37.33 -39.35
C ASP A 332 -16.68 -35.87 -39.72
N ALA A 333 -16.76 -34.94 -38.78
CA ALA A 333 -16.54 -33.50 -39.01
C ALA A 333 -15.11 -33.21 -39.48
N LYS A 334 -14.94 -32.28 -40.43
CA LYS A 334 -13.61 -31.85 -40.89
C LYS A 334 -13.26 -30.48 -40.39
N GLU A 335 -12.06 -30.27 -39.94
CA GLU A 335 -11.59 -28.99 -39.45
C GLU A 335 -11.83 -27.86 -40.48
N ALA A 336 -11.64 -28.11 -41.77
CA ALA A 336 -11.90 -27.16 -42.85
C ALA A 336 -13.37 -26.68 -42.93
N GLU A 337 -14.31 -27.49 -42.46
CA GLU A 337 -15.74 -27.16 -42.40
C GLU A 337 -16.09 -26.48 -41.07
N VAL A 338 -15.50 -26.91 -39.99
CA VAL A 338 -15.74 -26.38 -38.63
C VAL A 338 -15.21 -24.93 -38.46
N ARG A 339 -14.01 -24.62 -38.97
CA ARG A 339 -13.44 -23.26 -38.79
C ARG A 339 -14.31 -22.12 -39.36
N PRO A 340 -14.90 -22.24 -40.59
CA PRO A 340 -15.85 -21.21 -41.06
C PRO A 340 -17.07 -21.08 -40.15
N MET A 341 -17.64 -22.20 -39.66
CA MET A 341 -18.77 -22.19 -38.76
C MET A 341 -18.46 -21.43 -37.47
N LEU A 342 -17.27 -21.67 -36.87
CA LEU A 342 -16.77 -20.95 -35.70
C LEU A 342 -16.64 -19.46 -35.96
N GLY A 343 -16.11 -19.08 -37.12
CA GLY A 343 -15.89 -17.67 -37.47
C GLY A 343 -17.24 -16.92 -37.68
N ILE A 344 -18.21 -17.57 -38.29
CA ILE A 344 -19.56 -17.03 -38.47
C ILE A 344 -20.29 -16.92 -37.11
N PHE A 345 -20.28 -17.99 -36.31
CA PHE A 345 -20.88 -18.02 -34.98
C PHE A 345 -20.31 -16.88 -34.11
N ALA A 346 -18.97 -16.76 -34.05
CA ALA A 346 -18.28 -15.76 -33.23
C ALA A 346 -18.67 -14.31 -33.57
N ARG A 347 -18.96 -14.02 -34.86
CA ARG A 347 -19.31 -12.68 -35.31
C ARG A 347 -20.83 -12.42 -35.29
N SER A 348 -21.65 -13.47 -35.21
CA SER A 348 -23.11 -13.38 -35.25
C SER A 348 -23.78 -13.37 -33.88
N THR A 349 -23.08 -13.79 -32.83
CA THR A 349 -23.56 -13.69 -31.43
C THR A 349 -23.70 -12.21 -31.00
N SER A 350 -24.75 -11.90 -30.24
CA SER A 350 -25.09 -10.54 -29.82
C SER A 350 -24.09 -10.03 -28.77
N ALA A 351 -23.61 -10.87 -27.88
CA ALA A 351 -22.67 -10.54 -26.84
C ALA A 351 -21.24 -10.96 -27.25
N GLY A 352 -20.40 -9.98 -27.60
CA GLY A 352 -18.98 -10.21 -27.84
C GLY A 352 -18.27 -10.65 -26.56
N THR A 353 -17.78 -11.90 -26.54
CA THR A 353 -16.95 -12.43 -25.47
C THR A 353 -15.51 -12.56 -25.94
N LYS A 354 -14.54 -12.60 -25.03
CA LYS A 354 -13.13 -12.85 -25.39
C LYS A 354 -12.93 -14.18 -26.14
N THR A 355 -13.78 -15.15 -25.88
CA THR A 355 -13.82 -16.44 -26.58
C THR A 355 -14.27 -16.26 -28.02
N SER A 356 -15.34 -15.48 -28.26
CA SER A 356 -15.80 -15.16 -29.60
C SER A 356 -14.78 -14.31 -30.38
N GLU A 357 -14.14 -13.33 -29.72
CA GLU A 357 -13.06 -12.54 -30.33
C GLU A 357 -11.89 -13.43 -30.77
N ALA A 358 -11.44 -14.35 -29.89
CA ALA A 358 -10.36 -15.28 -30.21
C ALA A 358 -10.68 -16.22 -31.38
N MET A 359 -11.93 -16.64 -31.50
CA MET A 359 -12.41 -17.41 -32.67
C MET A 359 -12.48 -16.56 -33.93
N ALA A 360 -13.02 -15.33 -33.82
CA ALA A 360 -13.12 -14.41 -34.94
C ALA A 360 -11.74 -14.05 -35.53
N ASP A 361 -10.72 -13.91 -34.68
CA ASP A 361 -9.35 -13.61 -35.12
C ASP A 361 -8.71 -14.75 -35.93
N ARG A 362 -9.04 -16.01 -35.62
CA ARG A 362 -8.42 -17.20 -36.22
C ARG A 362 -9.29 -17.98 -37.22
N CYS A 363 -10.57 -17.71 -37.24
CA CYS A 363 -11.52 -18.44 -38.09
C CYS A 363 -12.17 -17.50 -39.12
N PRO A 364 -12.22 -17.91 -40.39
CA PRO A 364 -12.87 -17.12 -41.45
C PRO A 364 -14.37 -17.15 -41.31
N GLY A 365 -15.07 -16.10 -41.74
CA GLY A 365 -16.55 -16.00 -41.76
C GLY A 365 -17.01 -14.57 -41.71
N GLU A 366 -18.21 -14.27 -42.08
CA GLU A 366 -18.87 -12.98 -42.02
C GLU A 366 -20.02 -13.03 -41.00
N LYS A 367 -20.47 -11.85 -40.54
CA LYS A 367 -21.63 -11.76 -39.66
C LYS A 367 -22.90 -12.07 -40.41
N HIS A 368 -23.72 -12.96 -39.88
CA HIS A 368 -25.05 -13.30 -40.41
C HIS A 368 -26.14 -12.88 -39.43
N PRO A 369 -27.37 -12.57 -39.95
CA PRO A 369 -28.51 -12.35 -39.09
C PRO A 369 -28.91 -13.64 -38.36
N THR A 370 -29.29 -13.50 -37.09
CA THR A 370 -29.76 -14.60 -36.24
C THR A 370 -31.24 -14.49 -35.97
N THR A 371 -31.98 -15.62 -35.87
CA THR A 371 -33.38 -15.67 -35.52
C THR A 371 -33.62 -15.74 -34.01
N ALA A 372 -32.69 -16.33 -33.27
CA ALA A 372 -32.67 -16.33 -31.82
C ALA A 372 -31.20 -16.37 -31.31
N ASP A 373 -30.96 -15.77 -30.18
CA ASP A 373 -29.64 -15.70 -29.56
C ASP A 373 -29.76 -15.91 -28.05
N VAL A 374 -28.88 -16.76 -27.49
CA VAL A 374 -28.71 -16.98 -26.06
C VAL A 374 -27.30 -16.49 -25.71
N PRO A 375 -27.16 -15.32 -25.08
CA PRO A 375 -25.88 -14.82 -24.68
C PRO A 375 -25.24 -15.72 -23.60
N PHE A 376 -23.92 -15.68 -23.48
CA PHE A 376 -23.22 -16.44 -22.44
C PHE A 376 -23.56 -15.91 -21.04
N SER A 377 -23.90 -16.83 -20.13
CA SER A 377 -24.08 -16.55 -18.72
C SER A 377 -23.27 -17.51 -17.84
N SER A 378 -22.85 -17.02 -16.69
CA SER A 378 -22.16 -17.84 -15.66
C SER A 378 -23.09 -18.89 -15.04
N ALA A 379 -24.39 -18.72 -15.11
CA ALA A 379 -25.40 -19.66 -14.58
C ALA A 379 -25.47 -20.96 -15.35
N TYR A 380 -25.51 -20.89 -16.69
CA TYR A 380 -25.63 -22.07 -17.57
C TYR A 380 -24.35 -22.38 -18.37
N LYS A 381 -23.33 -21.49 -18.37
CA LYS A 381 -21.98 -21.68 -18.92
C LYS A 381 -21.90 -22.09 -20.40
N TRP A 382 -22.85 -21.67 -21.20
CA TRP A 382 -22.86 -21.83 -22.65
C TRP A 382 -23.48 -20.60 -23.32
N SER A 383 -23.32 -20.49 -24.63
CA SER A 383 -24.00 -19.53 -25.51
C SER A 383 -24.47 -20.21 -26.78
N GLY A 384 -25.49 -19.68 -27.43
CA GLY A 384 -26.01 -20.30 -28.65
C GLY A 384 -26.70 -19.30 -29.54
N VAL A 385 -26.72 -19.60 -30.86
CA VAL A 385 -27.46 -18.83 -31.86
C VAL A 385 -28.27 -19.78 -32.73
N SER A 386 -29.47 -19.35 -33.12
CA SER A 386 -30.28 -19.99 -34.17
C SER A 386 -30.32 -19.08 -35.38
N ALA A 387 -30.13 -19.64 -36.58
CA ALA A 387 -30.11 -18.88 -37.81
C ALA A 387 -30.81 -19.64 -38.96
N ASP A 388 -31.43 -18.89 -39.87
CA ASP A 388 -32.15 -19.37 -41.05
C ASP A 388 -31.75 -18.52 -42.26
N THR A 389 -30.45 -18.54 -42.58
CA THR A 389 -29.90 -17.79 -43.72
C THR A 389 -28.94 -18.63 -44.55
N ASP A 390 -28.87 -18.34 -45.86
CA ASP A 390 -27.92 -19.01 -46.76
C ASP A 390 -26.49 -18.88 -46.23
N GLY A 391 -25.80 -20.00 -46.03
CA GLY A 391 -24.45 -20.08 -45.49
C GLY A 391 -24.34 -20.11 -43.95
N PHE A 392 -25.43 -19.87 -43.22
CA PHE A 392 -25.52 -20.01 -41.76
C PHE A 392 -26.93 -20.47 -41.39
N TYR A 393 -27.10 -21.80 -41.27
CA TYR A 393 -28.41 -22.44 -41.13
C TYR A 393 -28.41 -23.45 -39.99
N GLY A 394 -29.36 -23.34 -39.06
CA GLY A 394 -29.50 -24.26 -37.93
C GLY A 394 -29.25 -23.64 -36.57
N VAL A 395 -28.97 -24.46 -35.58
CA VAL A 395 -28.66 -24.05 -34.19
C VAL A 395 -27.19 -24.34 -33.91
N TYR A 396 -26.51 -23.35 -33.35
CA TYR A 396 -25.13 -23.45 -32.97
C TYR A 396 -25.00 -23.16 -31.47
N ALA A 397 -24.19 -23.96 -30.76
CA ALA A 397 -23.95 -23.76 -29.33
C ALA A 397 -22.46 -23.93 -29.00
N LEU A 398 -21.99 -23.13 -28.07
CA LEU A 398 -20.62 -23.20 -27.53
C LEU A 398 -20.66 -23.12 -26.01
N GLY A 399 -20.01 -24.04 -25.30
CA GLY A 399 -20.06 -24.03 -23.86
C GLY A 399 -19.08 -25.00 -23.18
N ALA A 400 -19.11 -24.96 -21.85
CA ALA A 400 -18.35 -25.91 -21.04
C ALA A 400 -18.93 -27.33 -21.21
N PRO A 401 -18.11 -28.36 -21.40
CA PRO A 401 -18.55 -29.72 -21.67
C PRO A 401 -19.47 -30.28 -20.60
N GLU A 402 -19.29 -29.93 -19.37
CA GLU A 402 -20.05 -30.42 -18.22
C GLU A 402 -21.51 -29.90 -18.23
N PHE A 403 -21.76 -28.74 -18.85
CA PHE A 403 -23.06 -28.09 -18.90
C PHE A 403 -23.76 -28.30 -20.25
N LEU A 404 -22.96 -28.25 -21.32
CA LEU A 404 -23.52 -28.41 -22.69
C LEU A 404 -23.72 -29.89 -23.03
N GLY A 405 -22.75 -30.76 -22.66
CA GLY A 405 -22.78 -32.19 -23.01
C GLY A 405 -24.04 -32.97 -22.65
N PRO A 406 -24.65 -32.78 -21.45
CA PRO A 406 -25.91 -33.44 -21.09
C PRO A 406 -27.13 -33.06 -21.93
N GLN A 407 -27.07 -31.94 -22.63
CA GLN A 407 -28.15 -31.42 -23.48
C GLN A 407 -28.04 -31.85 -24.96
N LEU A 408 -26.93 -32.49 -25.32
CA LEU A 408 -26.67 -32.88 -26.71
C LEU A 408 -27.26 -34.25 -27.05
N GLU A 409 -27.72 -34.39 -28.29
CA GLU A 409 -28.10 -35.67 -28.87
C GLU A 409 -26.88 -36.46 -29.31
N ARG A 410 -26.75 -37.70 -28.83
CA ARG A 410 -25.61 -38.57 -29.10
C ARG A 410 -26.02 -39.93 -29.59
N GLU A 411 -25.20 -40.49 -30.46
CA GLU A 411 -25.48 -41.85 -31.02
C GLU A 411 -25.00 -42.95 -30.07
N THR A 412 -24.13 -42.62 -29.10
CA THR A 412 -23.59 -43.54 -28.09
C THR A 412 -23.71 -42.96 -26.71
N ASP A 413 -23.87 -43.81 -25.69
CA ASP A 413 -23.88 -43.41 -24.26
C ASP A 413 -22.48 -43.21 -23.71
N GLU A 414 -21.43 -43.30 -24.52
CA GLU A 414 -20.07 -43.07 -24.07
C GLU A 414 -19.85 -41.60 -23.66
N PRO A 415 -19.17 -41.35 -22.53
CA PRO A 415 -18.93 -39.99 -22.09
C PRO A 415 -18.04 -39.23 -23.11
N LEU A 416 -18.41 -37.97 -23.37
CA LEU A 416 -17.57 -37.05 -24.16
C LEU A 416 -16.25 -36.77 -23.41
N VAL A 417 -15.19 -37.37 -23.87
CA VAL A 417 -13.84 -37.18 -23.25
C VAL A 417 -13.07 -36.13 -24.04
N PRO A 418 -12.58 -35.07 -23.37
CA PRO A 418 -11.71 -34.08 -24.02
C PRO A 418 -10.43 -34.72 -24.56
N PRO A 419 -9.76 -34.12 -25.57
CA PRO A 419 -8.51 -34.61 -26.10
C PRO A 419 -7.45 -34.78 -25.01
N GLU A 420 -6.72 -35.90 -25.05
CA GLU A 420 -5.67 -36.22 -24.09
C GLU A 420 -4.56 -35.16 -24.07
N GLY A 421 -4.07 -34.82 -22.86
CA GLY A 421 -2.96 -33.88 -22.65
C GLY A 421 -3.32 -32.40 -22.75
N TRP A 422 -4.57 -32.04 -23.11
CA TRP A 422 -4.97 -30.62 -23.13
C TRP A 422 -5.01 -30.00 -21.70
N GLY A 423 -5.54 -30.74 -20.74
CA GLY A 423 -5.54 -30.31 -19.34
C GLY A 423 -4.13 -30.11 -18.79
N GLU A 424 -3.20 -31.03 -19.08
CA GLU A 424 -1.78 -30.95 -18.67
C GLU A 424 -1.04 -29.75 -19.29
N LYS A 425 -1.48 -29.32 -20.47
CA LYS A 425 -0.94 -28.13 -21.17
C LYS A 425 -1.61 -26.83 -20.75
N GLY A 426 -2.57 -26.88 -19.81
CA GLY A 426 -3.31 -25.70 -19.37
C GLY A 426 -4.26 -25.13 -20.42
N ILE A 427 -4.70 -25.97 -21.38
CA ILE A 427 -5.66 -25.59 -22.43
C ILE A 427 -7.06 -25.66 -21.84
N ARG A 428 -7.79 -24.55 -21.91
CA ARG A 428 -9.22 -24.50 -21.58
C ARG A 428 -10.02 -25.14 -22.68
N VAL A 429 -10.82 -26.15 -22.34
CA VAL A 429 -11.60 -26.92 -23.28
C VAL A 429 -13.02 -26.42 -23.33
N LEU A 430 -13.51 -26.12 -24.53
CA LEU A 430 -14.94 -25.87 -24.79
C LEU A 430 -15.43 -26.84 -25.86
N LEU A 431 -16.75 -27.09 -25.82
CA LEU A 431 -17.43 -27.97 -26.77
C LEU A 431 -18.28 -27.10 -27.71
N PHE A 432 -18.14 -27.32 -28.99
CA PHE A 432 -18.94 -26.70 -30.04
C PHE A 432 -19.93 -27.74 -30.59
N ALA A 433 -21.19 -27.34 -30.71
CA ALA A 433 -22.31 -28.22 -31.13
C ALA A 433 -23.14 -27.51 -32.17
N HIS A 434 -23.80 -28.32 -33.06
CA HIS A 434 -24.62 -27.83 -34.16
C HIS A 434 -25.79 -28.75 -34.43
N SER A 435 -26.89 -28.15 -34.87
CA SER A 435 -28.03 -28.84 -35.52
C SER A 435 -28.29 -28.19 -36.86
N SER A 436 -28.48 -28.99 -37.91
CA SER A 436 -28.81 -28.49 -39.25
C SER A 436 -30.26 -28.04 -39.40
N THR A 437 -31.05 -28.03 -38.31
CA THR A 437 -32.45 -27.61 -38.31
C THR A 437 -32.60 -26.36 -37.43
N PRO A 438 -33.00 -25.21 -38.00
CA PRO A 438 -33.27 -24.02 -37.18
C PRO A 438 -34.42 -24.28 -36.20
N ALA A 439 -34.22 -23.95 -34.94
CA ALA A 439 -35.23 -24.09 -33.92
C ALA A 439 -35.06 -23.01 -32.84
N PRO A 440 -36.13 -22.54 -32.20
CA PRO A 440 -36.02 -21.65 -31.07
C PRO A 440 -35.41 -22.39 -29.84
N PHE A 441 -34.67 -21.68 -29.02
CA PHE A 441 -34.21 -22.21 -27.73
C PHE A 441 -35.43 -22.48 -26.83
N GLN A 442 -35.30 -23.52 -26.01
CA GLN A 442 -36.31 -23.90 -25.02
C GLN A 442 -36.02 -23.24 -23.68
N GLU A 443 -36.98 -23.26 -22.79
CA GLU A 443 -36.78 -22.86 -21.40
C GLU A 443 -37.05 -24.08 -20.50
N MET A 444 -36.12 -24.43 -19.65
CA MET A 444 -36.23 -25.53 -18.69
C MET A 444 -35.86 -25.05 -17.29
N ASN A 445 -36.81 -25.11 -16.37
CA ASN A 445 -36.62 -24.61 -14.98
C ASN A 445 -36.20 -23.14 -14.90
N GLY A 446 -36.68 -22.28 -15.80
CA GLY A 446 -36.29 -20.86 -15.82
C GLY A 446 -34.92 -20.58 -16.45
N LEU A 447 -34.26 -21.59 -17.05
CA LEU A 447 -32.97 -21.44 -17.74
C LEU A 447 -33.12 -21.82 -19.23
N PRO A 448 -32.35 -21.17 -20.13
CA PRO A 448 -32.35 -21.54 -21.54
C PRO A 448 -31.78 -22.95 -21.71
N ALA A 449 -32.44 -23.72 -22.62
CA ALA A 449 -32.06 -25.07 -22.96
C ALA A 449 -32.00 -25.26 -24.49
N LEU A 450 -31.16 -26.20 -24.93
CA LEU A 450 -31.02 -26.52 -26.34
C LEU A 450 -32.26 -27.21 -26.90
N PRO A 451 -32.65 -26.94 -28.16
CA PRO A 451 -33.65 -27.75 -28.85
C PRO A 451 -33.11 -29.16 -29.15
N PRO A 452 -33.97 -30.15 -29.33
CA PRO A 452 -33.53 -31.50 -29.70
C PRO A 452 -32.81 -31.51 -31.07
N GLY A 453 -31.92 -32.48 -31.28
CA GLY A 453 -31.20 -32.64 -32.54
C GLY A 453 -29.86 -31.89 -32.60
N VAL A 454 -29.44 -31.24 -31.53
CA VAL A 454 -28.11 -30.60 -31.48
C VAL A 454 -27.06 -31.67 -31.14
N LYS A 455 -26.03 -31.83 -32.02
CA LYS A 455 -24.96 -32.83 -31.88
C LYS A 455 -23.61 -32.14 -31.63
N PRO A 456 -22.66 -32.79 -30.90
CA PRO A 456 -21.31 -32.28 -30.75
C PRO A 456 -20.58 -32.29 -32.09
N VAL A 457 -19.81 -31.26 -32.38
CA VAL A 457 -19.07 -31.06 -33.65
C VAL A 457 -17.58 -30.97 -33.46
N ALA A 458 -17.13 -30.25 -32.47
CA ALA A 458 -15.67 -30.08 -32.25
C ALA A 458 -15.35 -29.72 -30.79
N TRP A 459 -14.16 -30.18 -30.36
CA TRP A 459 -13.45 -29.66 -29.20
C TRP A 459 -12.66 -28.44 -29.58
N LEU A 460 -12.77 -27.39 -28.78
CA LEU A 460 -12.01 -26.15 -28.96
C LEU A 460 -11.11 -25.94 -27.77
N GLY A 461 -9.82 -25.82 -28.07
CA GLY A 461 -8.78 -25.53 -27.08
C GLY A 461 -8.42 -24.05 -27.06
N PHE A 462 -8.56 -23.41 -25.92
CA PHE A 462 -8.17 -22.02 -25.74
C PHE A 462 -7.00 -21.94 -24.75
N THR A 463 -6.05 -21.06 -25.04
CA THR A 463 -4.93 -20.73 -24.14
C THR A 463 -5.00 -19.24 -23.79
N ASP A 464 -4.61 -18.94 -22.57
CA ASP A 464 -4.44 -17.58 -22.12
C ASP A 464 -2.93 -17.27 -22.08
N GLU A 465 -2.52 -16.19 -22.72
CA GLU A 465 -1.11 -15.84 -22.88
C GLU A 465 -0.55 -15.37 -21.53
N LEU A 466 0.55 -16.02 -21.06
CA LEU A 466 1.26 -15.56 -19.86
C LEU A 466 1.85 -14.17 -20.09
N ARG A 467 1.80 -13.32 -19.06
CA ARG A 467 2.45 -12.01 -19.12
C ARG A 467 3.96 -12.13 -19.29
N PRO A 468 4.60 -11.19 -20.01
CA PRO A 468 6.04 -11.17 -20.14
C PRO A 468 6.75 -11.09 -18.78
N ASN A 469 7.82 -11.89 -18.58
CA ASN A 469 8.64 -11.91 -17.36
C ASN A 469 7.91 -12.31 -16.06
N VAL A 470 6.76 -13.00 -16.11
CA VAL A 470 6.09 -13.55 -14.94
C VAL A 470 7.00 -14.50 -14.15
N ASP A 471 7.76 -15.34 -14.84
CA ASP A 471 8.75 -16.25 -14.28
C ASP A 471 9.78 -15.54 -13.39
N LYS A 472 10.30 -14.40 -13.85
CA LYS A 472 11.24 -13.57 -13.09
C LYS A 472 10.60 -12.95 -11.87
N ALA A 473 9.34 -12.50 -12.00
CA ALA A 473 8.61 -11.92 -10.88
C ALA A 473 8.34 -12.98 -9.79
N ILE A 474 7.89 -14.18 -10.16
CA ILE A 474 7.63 -15.30 -9.24
C ILE A 474 8.92 -15.72 -8.52
N ASN A 475 10.04 -15.85 -9.23
CA ASN A 475 11.33 -16.16 -8.62
C ASN A 475 11.76 -15.05 -7.63
N SER A 476 11.56 -13.78 -7.99
CA SER A 476 11.90 -12.65 -7.10
C SER A 476 11.06 -12.63 -5.82
N PHE A 477 9.80 -13.06 -5.86
CA PHE A 477 8.95 -13.20 -4.67
C PHE A 477 9.45 -14.35 -3.78
N ARG A 478 9.81 -15.48 -4.39
CA ARG A 478 10.36 -16.63 -3.67
C ARG A 478 11.67 -16.25 -2.96
N ASP A 479 12.57 -15.53 -3.65
CA ASP A 479 13.82 -15.03 -3.08
C ASP A 479 13.59 -14.05 -1.94
N ALA A 480 12.47 -13.31 -1.98
CA ALA A 480 12.03 -12.41 -0.91
C ALA A 480 11.36 -13.14 0.27
N GLY A 481 11.16 -14.47 0.20
CA GLY A 481 10.52 -15.28 1.22
C GLY A 481 9.00 -15.10 1.30
N ILE A 482 8.35 -14.69 0.19
CA ILE A 482 6.90 -14.51 0.08
C ILE A 482 6.30 -15.81 -0.45
N THR A 483 5.31 -16.34 0.27
CA THR A 483 4.55 -17.52 -0.15
C THR A 483 3.52 -17.10 -1.21
N LEU A 484 3.52 -17.80 -2.34
CA LEU A 484 2.61 -17.52 -3.45
C LEU A 484 1.45 -18.50 -3.46
N LYS A 485 0.23 -17.99 -3.65
CA LYS A 485 -0.99 -18.79 -3.83
C LYS A 485 -1.73 -18.28 -5.06
N VAL A 486 -2.25 -19.21 -5.88
CA VAL A 486 -3.04 -18.89 -7.07
C VAL A 486 -4.49 -19.27 -6.82
N ILE A 487 -5.42 -18.33 -7.01
CA ILE A 487 -6.85 -18.52 -6.76
C ILE A 487 -7.60 -18.18 -8.05
N SER A 488 -8.41 -19.11 -8.56
CA SER A 488 -9.11 -18.95 -9.84
C SER A 488 -10.48 -19.63 -9.84
N GLY A 489 -11.40 -19.12 -10.65
CA GLY A 489 -12.67 -19.80 -10.97
C GLY A 489 -12.53 -20.93 -11.98
N ASP A 490 -11.36 -21.10 -12.62
CA ASP A 490 -11.10 -22.16 -13.60
C ASP A 490 -10.79 -23.52 -12.92
N ASN A 491 -10.81 -24.56 -13.75
CA ASN A 491 -10.47 -25.91 -13.31
C ASN A 491 -9.06 -25.99 -12.64
N PRO A 492 -8.94 -26.66 -11.46
CA PRO A 492 -7.68 -26.69 -10.70
C PRO A 492 -6.47 -27.19 -11.48
N GLU A 493 -6.62 -28.21 -12.33
CA GLU A 493 -5.53 -28.80 -13.14
C GLU A 493 -5.01 -27.80 -14.17
N THR A 494 -5.95 -27.07 -14.83
CA THR A 494 -5.58 -26.00 -15.79
C THR A 494 -4.84 -24.86 -15.11
N VAL A 495 -5.30 -24.45 -13.93
CA VAL A 495 -4.63 -23.41 -13.12
C VAL A 495 -3.24 -23.86 -12.69
N ALA A 496 -3.09 -25.11 -12.25
CA ALA A 496 -1.80 -25.67 -11.85
C ALA A 496 -0.82 -25.79 -13.02
N ALA A 497 -1.30 -26.15 -14.20
CA ALA A 497 -0.48 -26.22 -15.40
C ALA A 497 0.07 -24.84 -15.78
N LEU A 498 -0.77 -23.81 -15.78
CA LEU A 498 -0.35 -22.42 -16.02
C LEU A 498 0.58 -21.89 -14.92
N ALA A 499 0.31 -22.21 -13.67
CA ALA A 499 1.17 -21.83 -12.55
C ALA A 499 2.56 -22.44 -12.66
N ARG A 500 2.67 -23.72 -13.09
CA ARG A 500 3.95 -24.38 -13.39
C ARG A 500 4.69 -23.71 -14.54
N GLN A 501 3.99 -23.38 -15.62
CA GLN A 501 4.58 -22.65 -16.77
C GLN A 501 5.08 -21.25 -16.34
N ALA A 502 4.38 -20.59 -15.42
CA ALA A 502 4.79 -19.32 -14.84
C ALA A 502 5.98 -19.44 -13.85
N GLY A 503 6.41 -20.66 -13.48
CA GLY A 503 7.56 -20.90 -12.61
C GLY A 503 7.22 -21.20 -11.14
N LEU A 504 5.97 -21.50 -10.79
CA LEU A 504 5.65 -22.07 -9.48
C LEU A 504 6.15 -23.52 -9.38
N SER A 505 6.53 -23.97 -8.16
CA SER A 505 7.08 -25.32 -7.95
C SER A 505 6.09 -26.41 -8.33
N GLY A 506 6.62 -27.53 -8.86
CA GLY A 506 5.83 -28.66 -9.36
C GLY A 506 5.01 -29.41 -8.28
N ASP A 507 5.36 -29.28 -7.00
CA ASP A 507 4.71 -29.92 -5.85
C ASP A 507 3.55 -29.08 -5.30
N ALA A 508 2.84 -28.33 -6.16
CA ALA A 508 1.73 -27.50 -5.76
C ALA A 508 0.56 -28.35 -5.24
N VAL A 509 0.12 -28.13 -4.02
CA VAL A 509 -1.08 -28.76 -3.47
C VAL A 509 -2.31 -28.06 -4.06
N LEU A 510 -3.20 -28.86 -4.68
CA LEU A 510 -4.40 -28.42 -5.38
C LEU A 510 -5.64 -28.64 -4.52
N VAL A 511 -6.55 -27.67 -4.52
CA VAL A 511 -7.87 -27.78 -3.91
C VAL A 511 -8.93 -27.18 -4.84
N SER A 512 -10.07 -27.86 -4.96
CA SER A 512 -11.23 -27.36 -5.69
C SER A 512 -12.17 -26.58 -4.78
N GLY A 513 -12.84 -25.56 -5.32
CA GLY A 513 -13.91 -24.85 -4.61
C GLY A 513 -15.06 -25.78 -4.16
N LEU A 514 -15.33 -26.86 -4.91
CA LEU A 514 -16.30 -27.89 -4.53
C LEU A 514 -15.87 -28.65 -3.28
N ASP A 515 -14.58 -28.94 -3.14
CA ASP A 515 -14.04 -29.59 -1.92
C ASP A 515 -14.14 -28.63 -0.72
N LEU A 516 -13.91 -27.32 -0.94
CA LEU A 516 -14.01 -26.29 0.10
C LEU A 516 -15.42 -26.13 0.68
N GLU A 517 -16.47 -26.39 -0.09
CA GLU A 517 -17.88 -26.32 0.36
C GLU A 517 -18.19 -27.37 1.44
N GLY A 518 -17.56 -28.56 1.34
CA GLY A 518 -17.75 -29.64 2.29
C GLY A 518 -16.92 -29.58 3.56
N MET A 519 -16.01 -28.60 3.69
CA MET A 519 -15.07 -28.48 4.80
C MET A 519 -15.66 -27.70 5.97
N ASP A 520 -15.38 -28.17 7.18
CA ASP A 520 -15.58 -27.37 8.39
C ASP A 520 -14.54 -26.22 8.47
N GLU A 521 -14.72 -25.26 9.39
CA GLU A 521 -13.87 -24.08 9.51
C GLU A 521 -12.39 -24.41 9.79
N SER A 522 -12.13 -25.48 10.53
CA SER A 522 -10.78 -25.96 10.83
C SER A 522 -10.11 -26.57 9.60
N GLN A 523 -10.84 -27.40 8.86
CA GLN A 523 -10.39 -28.01 7.61
C GLN A 523 -10.17 -26.96 6.53
N PHE A 524 -11.08 -25.98 6.41
CA PHE A 524 -10.98 -24.87 5.48
C PHE A 524 -9.72 -24.03 5.74
N THR A 525 -9.47 -23.70 7.00
CA THR A 525 -8.29 -22.96 7.43
C THR A 525 -7.00 -23.74 7.14
N ALA A 526 -6.98 -25.05 7.43
CA ALA A 526 -5.84 -25.90 7.12
C ALA A 526 -5.59 -25.99 5.59
N ALA A 527 -6.64 -26.10 4.79
CA ALA A 527 -6.56 -26.10 3.33
C ALA A 527 -6.02 -24.75 2.82
N ALA A 528 -6.49 -23.62 3.36
CA ALA A 528 -6.00 -22.30 3.02
C ALA A 528 -4.49 -22.14 3.26
N GLU A 529 -3.96 -22.72 4.36
CA GLU A 529 -2.52 -22.70 4.68
C GLU A 529 -1.69 -23.59 3.76
N GLN A 530 -2.10 -24.85 3.61
CA GLN A 530 -1.27 -25.88 2.99
C GLN A 530 -1.32 -25.86 1.46
N SER A 531 -2.42 -25.37 0.86
CA SER A 531 -2.62 -25.41 -0.58
C SER A 531 -1.99 -24.21 -1.29
N THR A 532 -1.49 -24.46 -2.50
CA THR A 532 -0.84 -23.46 -3.33
C THR A 532 -1.74 -22.99 -4.45
N VAL A 533 -2.61 -23.87 -4.97
CA VAL A 533 -3.49 -23.59 -6.12
C VAL A 533 -4.93 -23.94 -5.74
N PHE A 534 -5.81 -22.98 -5.95
CA PHE A 534 -7.25 -23.10 -5.72
C PHE A 534 -7.98 -22.89 -7.04
N GLY A 535 -8.75 -23.89 -7.49
CA GLY A 535 -9.54 -23.84 -8.71
C GLY A 535 -11.02 -23.93 -8.44
N ARG A 536 -11.88 -23.51 -9.39
CA ARG A 536 -13.36 -23.47 -9.28
C ARG A 536 -13.85 -22.73 -8.03
N VAL A 537 -13.12 -21.70 -7.62
CA VAL A 537 -13.42 -20.91 -6.42
C VAL A 537 -14.43 -19.83 -6.74
N THR A 538 -15.47 -19.69 -5.90
CA THR A 538 -16.44 -18.59 -5.98
C THR A 538 -15.85 -17.28 -5.41
N PRO A 539 -16.44 -16.10 -5.71
CA PRO A 539 -16.00 -14.84 -5.10
C PRO A 539 -16.04 -14.85 -3.57
N GLU A 540 -17.06 -15.46 -2.98
CA GLU A 540 -17.22 -15.59 -1.52
C GLU A 540 -16.15 -16.51 -0.93
N GLN A 541 -15.82 -17.60 -1.62
CA GLN A 541 -14.73 -18.49 -1.21
C GLN A 541 -13.38 -17.82 -1.32
N LYS A 542 -13.13 -16.96 -2.35
CA LYS A 542 -11.93 -16.13 -2.46
C LYS A 542 -11.78 -15.23 -1.23
N GLN A 543 -12.87 -14.56 -0.84
CA GLN A 543 -12.89 -13.71 0.34
C GLN A 543 -12.57 -14.51 1.61
N ARG A 544 -13.25 -15.67 1.83
CA ARG A 544 -13.03 -16.52 3.01
C ARG A 544 -11.61 -17.08 3.09
N LEU A 545 -10.98 -17.43 1.96
CA LEU A 545 -9.57 -17.85 1.91
C LEU A 545 -8.63 -16.76 2.42
N VAL A 546 -8.81 -15.53 1.95
CA VAL A 546 -8.03 -14.36 2.41
C VAL A 546 -8.26 -14.11 3.90
N GLU A 547 -9.51 -14.21 4.36
CA GLU A 547 -9.89 -14.02 5.76
C GLU A 547 -9.25 -15.10 6.68
N ALA A 548 -9.30 -16.37 6.29
CA ALA A 548 -8.69 -17.47 7.03
C ALA A 548 -7.18 -17.29 7.19
N LEU A 549 -6.46 -16.93 6.10
CA LEU A 549 -5.04 -16.66 6.15
C LEU A 549 -4.70 -15.47 7.08
N ARG A 550 -5.48 -14.40 7.02
CA ARG A 550 -5.32 -13.26 7.95
C ARG A 550 -5.62 -13.63 9.39
N GLY A 551 -6.64 -14.45 9.61
CA GLY A 551 -7.01 -14.97 10.95
C GLY A 551 -5.86 -15.76 11.60
N ASN A 552 -5.05 -16.45 10.80
CA ASN A 552 -3.85 -17.18 11.25
C ASN A 552 -2.62 -16.27 11.47
N GLY A 553 -2.78 -14.95 11.30
CA GLY A 553 -1.73 -13.98 11.59
C GLY A 553 -0.85 -13.64 10.39
N HIS A 554 -1.18 -14.11 9.18
CA HIS A 554 -0.49 -13.74 7.95
C HIS A 554 -0.85 -12.32 7.48
N TYR A 555 0.10 -11.71 6.81
CA TYR A 555 -0.10 -10.42 6.15
C TYR A 555 -0.28 -10.66 4.64
N VAL A 556 -1.53 -10.66 4.22
CA VAL A 556 -1.95 -11.13 2.90
C VAL A 556 -2.06 -9.98 1.91
N ALA A 557 -1.41 -10.10 0.75
CA ALA A 557 -1.70 -9.32 -0.44
C ALA A 557 -2.58 -10.13 -1.39
N MET A 558 -3.51 -9.45 -2.10
CA MET A 558 -4.36 -10.03 -3.12
C MET A 558 -4.31 -9.19 -4.40
N THR A 559 -4.17 -9.86 -5.55
CA THR A 559 -4.37 -9.20 -6.85
C THR A 559 -5.61 -9.71 -7.55
N GLY A 560 -6.26 -8.82 -8.31
CA GLY A 560 -7.38 -9.15 -9.17
C GLY A 560 -7.61 -8.08 -10.24
N ASP A 561 -8.37 -8.42 -11.27
CA ASP A 561 -8.75 -7.51 -12.37
C ASP A 561 -10.26 -7.46 -12.60
N GLY A 562 -11.01 -8.45 -12.10
CA GLY A 562 -12.46 -8.59 -12.27
C GLY A 562 -13.27 -8.02 -11.10
N VAL A 563 -14.57 -7.77 -11.33
CA VAL A 563 -15.52 -7.39 -10.27
C VAL A 563 -15.59 -8.45 -9.17
N ASN A 564 -15.44 -9.72 -9.53
CA ASN A 564 -15.46 -10.87 -8.62
C ASN A 564 -14.32 -10.87 -7.59
N ASP A 565 -13.30 -10.03 -7.78
CA ASP A 565 -12.15 -9.94 -6.86
C ASP A 565 -12.30 -8.81 -5.83
N VAL A 566 -13.29 -7.94 -5.98
CA VAL A 566 -13.46 -6.74 -5.13
C VAL A 566 -13.54 -7.09 -3.65
N LEU A 567 -14.31 -8.12 -3.30
CA LEU A 567 -14.48 -8.57 -1.91
C LEU A 567 -13.17 -9.08 -1.32
N SER A 568 -12.44 -9.92 -2.06
CA SER A 568 -11.16 -10.47 -1.63
C SER A 568 -10.06 -9.39 -1.54
N LEU A 569 -10.06 -8.40 -2.46
CA LEU A 569 -9.14 -7.25 -2.41
C LEU A 569 -9.35 -6.39 -1.17
N LYS A 570 -10.62 -6.09 -0.82
CA LYS A 570 -10.96 -5.33 0.39
C LYS A 570 -10.63 -6.10 1.68
N GLN A 571 -10.77 -7.42 1.64
CA GLN A 571 -10.46 -8.27 2.78
C GLN A 571 -8.95 -8.43 2.98
N ALA A 572 -8.13 -8.32 1.96
CA ALA A 572 -6.68 -8.39 2.05
C ALA A 572 -6.08 -7.24 2.90
N ASN A 573 -4.86 -7.44 3.41
CA ASN A 573 -4.10 -6.35 4.03
C ASN A 573 -3.56 -5.36 2.98
N LEU A 574 -3.44 -5.83 1.73
CA LEU A 574 -3.01 -5.05 0.58
C LEU A 574 -3.74 -5.54 -0.66
N GLY A 575 -4.65 -4.73 -1.19
CA GLY A 575 -5.31 -4.95 -2.47
C GLY A 575 -4.51 -4.36 -3.63
N ILE A 576 -4.31 -5.13 -4.70
CA ILE A 576 -3.56 -4.72 -5.88
C ILE A 576 -4.41 -4.95 -7.12
N ALA A 577 -4.66 -3.92 -7.92
CA ALA A 577 -5.40 -4.01 -9.17
C ALA A 577 -4.52 -3.80 -10.40
N MET A 578 -4.92 -4.38 -11.52
CA MET A 578 -4.36 -4.08 -12.83
C MET A 578 -5.00 -2.81 -13.39
N GLN A 579 -4.28 -2.04 -14.21
CA GLN A 579 -4.85 -0.84 -14.84
C GLN A 579 -5.99 -1.19 -15.83
N SER A 580 -5.86 -2.30 -16.55
CA SER A 580 -6.90 -2.83 -17.45
C SER A 580 -8.07 -3.48 -16.72
N GLY A 581 -7.97 -3.68 -15.42
CA GLY A 581 -9.03 -4.27 -14.61
C GLY A 581 -10.28 -3.40 -14.53
N SER A 582 -11.38 -3.97 -13.99
CA SER A 582 -12.63 -3.25 -13.82
C SER A 582 -12.43 -2.00 -12.95
N GLN A 583 -13.30 -1.01 -13.13
CA GLN A 583 -13.27 0.19 -12.30
C GLN A 583 -13.43 -0.16 -10.81
N ALA A 584 -14.37 -1.06 -10.51
CA ALA A 584 -14.62 -1.55 -9.16
C ALA A 584 -13.35 -2.06 -8.47
N THR A 585 -12.59 -2.85 -9.22
CA THR A 585 -11.35 -3.45 -8.74
C THR A 585 -10.28 -2.38 -8.48
N ARG A 586 -10.14 -1.41 -9.41
CA ARG A 586 -9.21 -0.28 -9.24
C ARG A 586 -9.57 0.60 -8.04
N ASP A 587 -10.85 0.89 -7.85
CA ASP A 587 -11.30 1.75 -6.74
C ASP A 587 -11.20 1.06 -5.36
N ALA A 588 -11.28 -0.28 -5.35
CA ALA A 588 -11.13 -1.10 -4.15
C ALA A 588 -9.67 -1.34 -3.75
N ALA A 589 -8.73 -1.20 -4.69
CA ALA A 589 -7.33 -1.54 -4.50
C ALA A 589 -6.55 -0.44 -3.75
N ASP A 590 -5.51 -0.83 -3.02
CA ASP A 590 -4.54 0.08 -2.41
C ASP A 590 -3.45 0.50 -3.40
N ILE A 591 -3.16 -0.36 -4.39
CA ILE A 591 -2.16 -0.14 -5.44
C ILE A 591 -2.76 -0.50 -6.79
N VAL A 592 -2.54 0.34 -7.80
CA VAL A 592 -2.88 0.06 -9.20
C VAL A 592 -1.59 -0.08 -10.02
N LEU A 593 -1.46 -1.20 -10.73
CA LEU A 593 -0.32 -1.45 -11.61
C LEU A 593 -0.55 -0.79 -12.97
N LEU A 594 0.18 0.29 -13.22
CA LEU A 594 0.10 1.00 -14.49
C LEU A 594 0.69 0.15 -15.61
N ARG A 595 0.08 0.25 -16.80
CA ARG A 595 0.46 -0.55 -17.97
C ARG A 595 0.41 -2.06 -17.71
N ASP A 596 -0.37 -2.48 -16.72
CA ASP A 596 -0.49 -3.87 -16.29
C ASP A 596 0.85 -4.56 -15.99
N SER A 597 1.79 -3.79 -15.48
CA SER A 597 3.17 -4.23 -15.25
C SER A 597 3.27 -5.12 -14.01
N PHE A 598 2.95 -6.41 -14.14
CA PHE A 598 3.16 -7.40 -13.07
C PHE A 598 4.63 -7.45 -12.62
N GLY A 599 5.57 -7.24 -13.54
CA GLY A 599 7.00 -7.14 -13.24
C GLY A 599 7.42 -5.96 -12.34
N ALA A 600 6.54 -4.97 -12.11
CA ALA A 600 6.77 -3.88 -11.17
C ALA A 600 6.64 -4.32 -9.70
N LEU A 601 5.83 -5.34 -9.42
CA LEU A 601 5.52 -5.80 -8.05
C LEU A 601 6.76 -6.22 -7.25
N PRO A 602 7.69 -7.04 -7.72
CA PRO A 602 8.89 -7.40 -6.96
C PRO A 602 9.71 -6.18 -6.55
N ASN A 603 9.75 -5.14 -7.39
CA ASN A 603 10.42 -3.88 -7.06
C ASN A 603 9.63 -3.09 -6.02
N ALA A 604 8.30 -3.11 -6.09
CA ALA A 604 7.44 -2.50 -5.10
C ALA A 604 7.63 -3.13 -3.71
N PHE A 605 7.68 -4.45 -3.63
CA PHE A 605 7.96 -5.16 -2.37
C PHE A 605 9.36 -4.83 -1.82
N ARG A 606 10.38 -4.77 -2.69
CA ARG A 606 11.73 -4.34 -2.28
C ARG A 606 11.75 -2.91 -1.75
N GLU A 607 10.99 -2.00 -2.36
CA GLU A 607 10.87 -0.62 -1.84
C GLU A 607 10.16 -0.59 -0.48
N GLY A 608 9.12 -1.40 -0.26
CA GLY A 608 8.50 -1.60 1.05
C GLY A 608 9.51 -2.07 2.11
N GLN A 609 10.29 -3.11 1.81
CA GLN A 609 11.35 -3.60 2.70
C GLN A 609 12.40 -2.53 3.02
N ARG A 610 12.80 -1.73 2.02
CA ARG A 610 13.71 -0.60 2.17
C ARG A 610 13.17 0.44 3.16
N ILE A 611 11.91 0.82 2.99
CA ILE A 611 11.24 1.81 3.83
C ILE A 611 11.21 1.34 5.28
N ARG A 612 10.78 0.10 5.51
CA ARG A 612 10.70 -0.49 6.85
C ARG A 612 12.07 -0.56 7.52
N ARG A 613 13.11 -1.00 6.80
CA ARG A 613 14.48 -1.04 7.32
C ARG A 613 15.00 0.35 7.66
N GLY A 614 14.75 1.34 6.80
CA GLY A 614 15.11 2.74 7.06
C GLY A 614 14.45 3.30 8.31
N LEU A 615 13.13 3.05 8.47
CA LEU A 615 12.38 3.49 9.64
C LEU A 615 12.85 2.83 10.94
N CYS A 616 13.23 1.55 10.92
CA CYS A 616 13.82 0.89 12.09
C CYS A 616 15.11 1.61 12.54
N ARG A 617 16.02 1.92 11.62
CA ARG A 617 17.27 2.64 11.90
C ARG A 617 17.03 4.06 12.42
N ILE A 618 16.04 4.74 11.87
CA ILE A 618 15.59 6.05 12.33
C ILE A 618 15.10 5.96 13.78
N LEU A 619 14.25 4.97 14.09
CA LEU A 619 13.77 4.72 15.45
C LEU A 619 14.90 4.40 16.42
N GLU A 620 15.87 3.59 16.03
CA GLU A 620 17.05 3.27 16.83
C GLU A 620 17.80 4.53 17.27
N LEU A 621 18.10 5.47 16.37
CA LEU A 621 18.80 6.71 16.67
C LEU A 621 17.96 7.66 17.54
N PHE A 622 16.67 7.84 17.19
CA PHE A 622 15.79 8.72 17.97
C PHE A 622 15.61 8.23 19.40
N LEU A 623 15.35 6.94 19.58
CA LEU A 623 15.11 6.35 20.90
C LEU A 623 16.39 6.32 21.73
N THR A 624 17.54 5.98 21.13
CA THR A 624 18.82 6.01 21.85
C THR A 624 19.11 7.40 22.39
N ARG A 625 18.92 8.46 21.57
CA ARG A 625 19.08 9.83 22.04
C ARG A 625 18.14 10.16 23.20
N VAL A 626 16.85 9.82 23.06
CA VAL A 626 15.82 10.12 24.05
C VAL A 626 16.13 9.45 25.38
N PHE A 627 16.44 8.15 25.36
CA PHE A 627 16.77 7.40 26.58
C PHE A 627 18.09 7.86 27.20
N THR A 628 19.11 8.19 26.39
CA THR A 628 20.36 8.75 26.88
C THR A 628 20.14 10.05 27.62
N VAL A 629 19.42 11.01 27.04
CA VAL A 629 19.11 12.30 27.68
C VAL A 629 18.27 12.10 28.93
N ALA A 630 17.28 11.24 28.92
CA ALA A 630 16.46 10.92 30.08
C ALA A 630 17.27 10.33 31.25
N LEU A 631 18.16 9.38 30.96
CA LEU A 631 19.06 8.79 31.98
C LEU A 631 20.02 9.81 32.56
N ILE A 632 20.56 10.72 31.76
CA ILE A 632 21.46 11.78 32.25
C ILE A 632 20.69 12.76 33.14
N ILE A 633 19.49 13.20 32.74
CA ILE A 633 18.68 14.08 33.58
C ILE A 633 18.36 13.40 34.91
N LEU A 634 18.03 12.11 34.91
CA LEU A 634 17.77 11.35 36.13
C LEU A 634 19.01 11.25 36.99
N ALA A 635 20.17 10.95 36.41
CA ALA A 635 21.44 10.83 37.15
C ALA A 635 21.87 12.16 37.78
N VAL A 636 21.72 13.26 37.04
CA VAL A 636 22.11 14.62 37.56
C VAL A 636 21.13 15.08 38.65
N LEU A 637 19.86 14.77 38.53
CA LEU A 637 18.87 15.07 39.60
C LEU A 637 19.15 14.31 40.89
N LEU A 638 19.68 13.08 40.81
CA LEU A 638 20.06 12.28 42.00
C LEU A 638 21.31 12.80 42.73
N VAL A 639 22.17 13.57 42.04
CA VAL A 639 23.45 14.10 42.62
C VAL A 639 23.32 15.59 42.98
N GLU A 640 22.14 16.19 42.81
CA GLU A 640 21.85 17.61 43.08
C GLU A 640 22.81 18.58 42.33
N ALA A 641 23.40 18.13 41.24
CA ALA A 641 24.13 18.97 40.31
C ALA A 641 23.15 19.76 39.43
N GLY A 642 23.51 20.95 39.00
CA GLY A 642 22.64 21.82 38.19
C GLY A 642 22.09 21.12 36.93
N PHE A 643 21.01 21.66 36.32
CA PHE A 643 20.36 21.01 35.16
C PHE A 643 21.35 20.83 33.99
N PRO A 644 21.49 19.60 33.39
CA PRO A 644 22.65 19.23 32.56
C PRO A 644 22.66 19.81 31.15
N PHE A 645 21.58 20.41 30.68
CA PHE A 645 21.44 20.88 29.30
C PHE A 645 20.83 22.28 29.19
N SER A 646 21.26 23.01 28.14
CA SER A 646 20.52 24.17 27.65
C SER A 646 19.69 23.80 26.39
N PRO A 647 18.62 24.55 26.05
CA PRO A 647 17.86 24.36 24.82
C PRO A 647 18.73 24.43 23.57
N ALA A 648 19.76 25.29 23.56
CA ALA A 648 20.71 25.44 22.47
C ALA A 648 21.55 24.19 22.23
N GLN A 649 22.09 23.60 23.30
CA GLN A 649 22.91 22.39 23.24
C GLN A 649 22.11 21.17 22.80
N ILE A 650 20.88 21.00 23.30
CA ILE A 650 19.95 19.92 22.86
C ILE A 650 19.59 20.08 21.39
N THR A 651 19.39 21.31 20.91
CA THR A 651 19.10 21.57 19.50
C THR A 651 20.29 21.20 18.61
N LEU A 652 21.51 21.60 18.99
CA LEU A 652 22.74 21.23 18.29
C LEU A 652 22.93 19.71 18.25
N LEU A 653 22.82 19.04 19.40
CA LEU A 653 22.85 17.59 19.51
C LEU A 653 21.83 16.92 18.57
N THR A 654 20.58 17.36 18.63
CA THR A 654 19.49 16.80 17.81
C THR A 654 19.77 16.95 16.31
N LEU A 655 20.19 18.14 15.90
CA LEU A 655 20.43 18.44 14.48
C LEU A 655 21.55 17.58 13.90
N LEU A 656 22.69 17.50 14.59
CA LEU A 656 23.89 16.83 14.09
C LEU A 656 23.82 15.30 14.20
N THR A 657 23.23 14.76 15.27
CA THR A 657 23.31 13.31 15.53
C THR A 657 22.07 12.53 15.07
N VAL A 658 20.92 13.20 14.97
CA VAL A 658 19.63 12.56 14.60
C VAL A 658 19.00 13.23 13.39
N GLY A 659 18.76 14.54 13.38
CA GLY A 659 18.00 15.24 12.36
C GLY A 659 18.54 15.03 10.96
N ILE A 660 19.78 15.49 10.71
CA ILE A 660 20.42 15.35 9.38
C ILE A 660 20.74 13.88 9.05
N PRO A 661 21.33 13.07 9.96
CA PRO A 661 21.65 11.68 9.65
C PRO A 661 20.43 10.83 9.32
N THR A 662 19.31 10.97 10.04
CA THR A 662 18.08 10.19 9.76
C THR A 662 17.44 10.54 8.43
N PHE A 663 17.54 11.79 7.98
CA PHE A 663 17.14 12.18 6.63
C PHE A 663 17.99 11.46 5.57
N GLY A 664 19.30 11.38 5.76
CA GLY A 664 20.18 10.59 4.90
C GLY A 664 19.85 9.09 4.90
N ILE A 665 19.54 8.52 6.06
CA ILE A 665 19.13 7.12 6.20
C ILE A 665 17.83 6.88 5.43
N ALA A 666 16.82 7.75 5.56
CA ALA A 666 15.56 7.64 4.81
C ALA A 666 15.78 7.64 3.28
N LEU A 667 16.75 8.45 2.81
CA LEU A 667 17.08 8.56 1.39
C LEU A 667 17.83 7.33 0.85
N TRP A 668 18.77 6.76 1.58
CA TRP A 668 19.80 5.88 1.05
C TRP A 668 19.75 4.43 1.55
N THR A 669 18.91 4.09 2.53
CA THR A 669 18.78 2.70 2.99
C THR A 669 18.47 1.78 1.82
N ARG A 670 19.15 0.63 1.76
CA ARG A 670 18.91 -0.40 0.74
C ARG A 670 17.86 -1.42 1.20
N PRO A 671 17.17 -2.10 0.25
CA PRO A 671 16.25 -3.18 0.58
C PRO A 671 16.95 -4.29 1.36
N GLY A 672 16.21 -4.95 2.22
CA GLY A 672 16.67 -6.12 2.96
C GLY A 672 15.53 -6.70 3.79
N PRO A 673 15.65 -7.95 4.25
CA PRO A 673 14.58 -8.63 4.97
C PRO A 673 14.13 -7.79 6.17
N PRO A 674 12.80 -7.62 6.35
CA PRO A 674 12.28 -6.86 7.48
C PRO A 674 12.51 -7.61 8.79
N PRO A 675 12.77 -6.89 9.89
CA PRO A 675 12.89 -7.53 11.21
C PRO A 675 11.55 -8.11 11.64
N ARG A 676 11.55 -9.36 12.07
CA ARG A 676 10.33 -10.07 12.52
C ARG A 676 9.75 -9.47 13.81
N ASN A 677 10.60 -9.01 14.75
CA ASN A 677 10.22 -8.46 16.05
C ASN A 677 10.84 -7.07 16.25
N LEU A 678 10.12 -6.01 15.86
CA LEU A 678 10.60 -4.64 15.99
C LEU A 678 10.90 -4.21 17.45
N PRO A 679 10.03 -4.44 18.45
CA PRO A 679 10.31 -4.04 19.82
C PRO A 679 11.58 -4.67 20.39
N ARG A 680 11.79 -5.97 20.14
CA ARG A 680 12.98 -6.70 20.59
C ARG A 680 14.25 -6.15 19.95
N ARG A 681 14.20 -5.87 18.65
CA ARG A 681 15.32 -5.27 17.92
C ARG A 681 15.68 -3.89 18.45
N LEU A 682 14.67 -3.04 18.66
CA LEU A 682 14.88 -1.70 19.22
C LEU A 682 15.50 -1.78 20.63
N LEU A 683 15.01 -2.64 21.51
CA LEU A 683 15.58 -2.83 22.85
C LEU A 683 17.03 -3.31 22.79
N ARG A 684 17.36 -4.22 21.88
CA ARG A 684 18.72 -4.74 21.71
C ARG A 684 19.72 -3.66 21.27
N PHE A 685 19.30 -2.71 20.45
CA PHE A 685 20.14 -1.59 20.02
C PHE A 685 20.12 -0.47 21.07
N VAL A 686 18.93 -0.01 21.43
CA VAL A 686 18.73 1.23 22.20
C VAL A 686 19.24 1.11 23.63
N LEU A 687 18.95 -0.01 24.31
CA LEU A 687 19.23 -0.12 25.74
C LEU A 687 20.74 -0.12 26.07
N PRO A 688 21.60 -0.95 25.42
CA PRO A 688 23.04 -0.86 25.66
C PRO A 688 23.63 0.47 25.22
N ALA A 689 23.24 0.96 24.03
CA ALA A 689 23.74 2.21 23.49
C ALA A 689 23.43 3.42 24.38
N SER A 690 22.16 3.55 24.82
CA SER A 690 21.75 4.67 25.68
C SER A 690 22.33 4.60 27.07
N THR A 691 22.39 3.42 27.70
CA THR A 691 22.89 3.23 29.05
C THR A 691 24.39 3.52 29.12
N LEU A 692 25.18 2.93 28.20
CA LEU A 692 26.65 3.12 28.21
C LEU A 692 27.03 4.56 27.80
N LEU A 693 26.29 5.16 26.83
CA LEU A 693 26.57 6.56 26.46
C LEU A 693 26.19 7.52 27.59
N ALA A 694 25.07 7.27 28.29
CA ALA A 694 24.70 8.07 29.45
C ALA A 694 25.71 7.95 30.58
N LEU A 695 26.20 6.73 30.88
CA LEU A 695 27.26 6.53 31.90
C LEU A 695 28.55 7.24 31.53
N ALA A 696 29.04 7.12 30.29
CA ALA A 696 30.25 7.79 29.84
C ALA A 696 30.11 9.32 29.90
N ALA A 697 28.98 9.83 29.42
CA ALA A 697 28.69 11.25 29.41
C ALA A 697 28.52 11.82 30.83
N PHE A 698 27.86 11.09 31.73
CA PHE A 698 27.70 11.47 33.14
C PHE A 698 29.04 11.42 33.90
N ALA A 699 29.88 10.41 33.65
CA ALA A 699 31.21 10.34 34.25
C ALA A 699 32.09 11.53 33.85
N VAL A 700 32.06 11.94 32.58
CA VAL A 700 32.76 13.14 32.10
C VAL A 700 32.16 14.40 32.73
N TYR A 701 30.83 14.51 32.83
CA TYR A 701 30.15 15.64 33.46
C TYR A 701 30.62 15.83 34.92
N ILE A 702 30.56 14.77 35.73
CA ILE A 702 30.98 14.81 37.14
C ILE A 702 32.48 15.03 37.26
N GLY A 703 33.30 14.38 36.42
CA GLY A 703 34.77 14.57 36.43
C GLY A 703 35.17 16.00 36.16
N VAL A 704 34.56 16.65 35.15
CA VAL A 704 34.83 18.07 34.85
C VAL A 704 34.27 18.96 35.97
N TYR A 705 33.05 18.67 36.46
CA TYR A 705 32.45 19.41 37.57
C TYR A 705 33.35 19.40 38.80
N THR A 706 33.86 18.25 39.24
CA THR A 706 34.73 18.12 40.42
C THR A 706 36.13 18.73 40.22
N LEU A 707 36.73 18.63 39.00
CA LEU A 707 38.02 19.24 38.72
C LEU A 707 37.97 20.77 38.77
N TYR A 708 36.89 21.37 38.23
CA TYR A 708 36.71 22.83 38.29
C TYR A 708 36.30 23.32 39.68
N ASP A 709 35.62 22.50 40.47
CA ASP A 709 35.26 22.83 41.85
C ASP A 709 36.52 22.82 42.77
N LEU A 710 37.49 21.94 42.50
CA LEU A 710 38.76 21.85 43.21
C LEU A 710 39.78 22.95 42.82
N ASP A 711 39.68 23.53 41.63
CA ASP A 711 40.57 24.52 41.06
C ASP A 711 40.16 26.00 41.33
N LEU A 712 39.08 26.20 42.13
CA LEU A 712 38.56 27.54 42.37
C LEU A 712 39.56 28.41 43.15
N PRO A 713 40.02 29.54 42.53
CA PRO A 713 40.93 30.49 43.21
C PRO A 713 40.30 31.14 44.45
N ALA A 714 38.98 30.95 44.68
CA ALA A 714 38.22 31.50 45.81
C ALA A 714 38.74 31.04 47.21
N LEU A 715 39.46 29.92 47.29
CA LEU A 715 40.18 29.50 48.50
C LEU A 715 41.53 30.24 48.70
N ARG A 716 41.93 30.98 47.67
CA ARG A 716 43.26 31.66 47.71
C ARG A 716 43.21 33.14 48.12
N ASP A 717 42.06 33.81 47.87
CA ASP A 717 41.98 35.26 48.13
C ASP A 717 40.66 35.65 48.83
N GLY A 718 40.44 35.20 50.05
CA GLY A 718 39.46 35.61 51.05
C GLY A 718 38.43 36.73 50.77
N GLY A 719 37.73 36.75 49.62
CA GLY A 719 36.83 37.81 49.19
C GLY A 719 35.39 37.32 48.94
N ILE A 720 34.48 37.60 49.83
CA ILE A 720 33.04 37.42 49.74
C ILE A 720 32.46 38.48 48.78
N ALA A 721 32.66 38.33 47.48
CA ALA A 721 32.00 39.18 46.51
C ALA A 721 31.96 38.58 45.08
N ALA A 722 31.26 37.47 44.90
CA ALA A 722 30.83 37.04 43.56
C ALA A 722 29.72 35.96 43.62
N ALA A 723 28.64 36.20 44.33
CA ALA A 723 27.53 35.24 44.45
C ALA A 723 26.40 35.53 43.45
N THR A 724 26.67 36.05 42.25
CA THR A 724 25.63 36.41 41.26
C THR A 724 25.90 35.94 39.84
N THR A 725 26.91 35.10 39.61
CA THR A 725 27.12 34.44 38.30
C THR A 725 26.92 32.95 38.44
N VAL A 726 26.17 32.34 37.54
CA VAL A 726 26.07 30.87 37.39
C VAL A 726 27.47 30.27 37.50
N PRO A 727 27.74 29.32 38.41
CA PRO A 727 29.08 28.81 38.63
C PRO A 727 29.72 28.38 37.32
N GLN A 728 30.93 28.83 37.02
CA GLN A 728 31.66 28.47 35.78
C GLN A 728 31.82 26.96 35.64
N THR A 729 31.76 26.23 36.74
CA THR A 729 31.73 24.77 36.88
C THR A 729 30.57 24.13 36.12
N ASP A 730 29.36 24.65 36.27
CA ASP A 730 28.15 24.13 35.58
C ASP A 730 28.25 24.27 34.06
N LEU A 731 28.79 25.37 33.58
CA LEU A 731 28.95 25.62 32.16
C LEU A 731 29.99 24.68 31.54
N ALA A 732 31.12 24.45 32.17
CA ALA A 732 32.17 23.55 31.69
C ALA A 732 31.68 22.09 31.65
N GLY A 733 30.96 21.65 32.66
CA GLY A 733 30.36 20.32 32.73
C GLY A 733 29.33 20.09 31.59
N ARG A 734 28.43 21.07 31.37
CA ARG A 734 27.44 21.02 30.27
C ARG A 734 28.07 20.96 28.86
N GLU A 735 29.16 21.70 28.66
CA GLU A 735 29.92 21.66 27.40
C GLU A 735 30.59 20.31 27.18
N ALA A 736 31.30 19.79 28.21
CA ALA A 736 31.95 18.49 28.14
C ALA A 736 30.93 17.36 27.85
N LEU A 737 29.79 17.39 28.53
CA LEU A 737 28.67 16.50 28.29
C LEU A 737 28.16 16.55 26.84
N THR A 738 27.99 17.77 26.31
CA THR A 738 27.56 18.01 24.95
C THR A 738 28.55 17.45 23.93
N HIS A 739 29.87 17.61 24.16
CA HIS A 739 30.90 17.05 23.29
C HIS A 739 30.83 15.52 23.23
N VAL A 740 30.72 14.83 24.40
CA VAL A 740 30.59 13.38 24.46
C VAL A 740 29.36 12.90 23.68
N LEU A 741 28.22 13.58 23.87
CA LEU A 741 26.97 13.18 23.24
C LEU A 741 26.95 13.43 21.73
N VAL A 742 27.53 14.53 21.25
CA VAL A 742 27.63 14.79 19.81
C VAL A 742 28.53 13.77 19.14
N LEU A 743 29.76 13.56 19.66
CA LEU A 743 30.70 12.61 19.09
C LEU A 743 30.18 11.17 19.19
N GLY A 744 29.66 10.77 20.35
CA GLY A 744 29.06 9.46 20.57
C GLY A 744 27.83 9.23 19.66
N GLY A 745 26.96 10.25 19.49
CA GLY A 745 25.82 10.20 18.59
C GLY A 745 26.23 10.02 17.13
N LEU A 746 27.29 10.67 16.66
CA LEU A 746 27.83 10.45 15.31
C LEU A 746 28.37 9.03 15.12
N VAL A 747 29.03 8.47 16.13
CA VAL A 747 29.48 7.07 16.12
C VAL A 747 28.29 6.11 16.07
N LEU A 748 27.18 6.40 16.76
CA LEU A 748 25.97 5.59 16.71
C LEU A 748 25.35 5.51 15.30
N VAL A 749 25.47 6.55 14.49
CA VAL A 749 25.07 6.51 13.08
C VAL A 749 25.81 5.43 12.31
N LEU A 750 27.10 5.22 12.62
CA LEU A 750 27.93 4.17 12.00
C LEU A 750 27.49 2.76 12.42
N PHE A 751 26.99 2.59 13.63
CA PHE A 751 26.44 1.31 14.09
C PHE A 751 25.01 1.06 13.55
N ALA A 752 24.19 2.08 13.42
CA ALA A 752 22.85 1.97 12.85
C ALA A 752 22.86 1.72 11.33
N ALA A 753 23.88 2.23 10.61
CA ALA A 753 24.10 2.02 9.18
C ALA A 753 25.56 1.63 8.92
N PRO A 754 25.95 0.38 9.16
CA PRO A 754 27.35 -0.06 9.16
C PRO A 754 28.05 0.13 7.81
N PRO A 755 29.15 0.90 7.74
CA PRO A 755 29.92 1.06 6.51
C PRO A 755 30.87 -0.11 6.23
N GLY A 756 31.11 -0.97 7.23
CA GLY A 756 32.04 -2.09 7.17
C GLY A 756 31.82 -3.11 8.29
N PRO A 757 32.49 -4.28 8.21
CA PRO A 757 32.26 -5.41 9.14
C PRO A 757 32.48 -5.07 10.61
N TRP A 758 33.37 -4.11 10.88
CA TRP A 758 33.70 -3.73 12.26
C TRP A 758 32.51 -3.09 13.00
N PHE A 759 31.65 -2.36 12.28
CA PHE A 759 30.44 -1.73 12.83
C PHE A 759 29.19 -2.63 12.73
N ALA A 760 29.25 -3.72 11.97
CA ALA A 760 28.14 -4.62 11.72
C ALA A 760 27.98 -5.68 12.84
N VAL A 761 27.65 -5.23 14.04
CA VAL A 761 27.48 -6.10 15.22
C VAL A 761 26.01 -6.42 15.46
N VAL A 762 25.15 -5.41 15.47
CA VAL A 762 23.69 -5.53 15.67
C VAL A 762 22.97 -5.44 14.33
N GLU A 763 23.41 -4.50 13.48
CA GLU A 763 22.84 -4.24 12.17
C GLU A 763 23.66 -4.91 11.06
N GLU A 764 22.95 -5.49 10.10
CA GLU A 764 23.60 -6.05 8.91
C GLU A 764 24.06 -4.96 7.95
N MET A 765 25.19 -5.19 7.31
CA MET A 765 25.67 -4.33 6.24
C MET A 765 24.70 -4.38 5.05
N ASP A 766 24.32 -3.21 4.55
CA ASP A 766 23.60 -3.09 3.28
C ASP A 766 24.49 -2.66 2.10
N GLY A 767 25.78 -2.45 2.38
CA GLY A 767 26.77 -2.03 1.39
C GLY A 767 26.68 -0.56 0.98
N ASP A 768 25.83 0.25 1.62
CA ASP A 768 25.77 1.69 1.37
C ASP A 768 26.60 2.46 2.42
N ARG A 769 27.62 3.16 1.92
CA ARG A 769 28.51 3.95 2.77
C ARG A 769 28.10 5.42 2.91
N ARG A 770 27.08 5.88 2.19
CA ARG A 770 26.66 7.30 2.21
C ARG A 770 26.20 7.78 3.59
N PRO A 771 25.47 7.00 4.42
CA PRO A 771 25.16 7.42 5.79
C PRO A 771 26.42 7.64 6.66
N ALA A 772 27.44 6.81 6.48
CA ALA A 772 28.73 6.97 7.18
C ALA A 772 29.47 8.22 6.71
N TYR A 773 29.52 8.50 5.41
CA TYR A 773 30.11 9.75 4.90
C TYR A 773 29.36 10.98 5.39
N LEU A 774 28.03 10.90 5.53
CA LEU A 774 27.23 11.98 6.11
C LEU A 774 27.57 12.20 7.59
N ALA A 775 27.66 11.14 8.40
CA ALA A 775 28.08 11.23 9.79
C ALA A 775 29.49 11.83 9.91
N LEU A 776 30.41 11.38 9.05
CA LEU A 776 31.77 11.93 8.99
C LEU A 776 31.77 13.42 8.59
N ALA A 777 30.88 13.83 7.68
CA ALA A 777 30.74 15.25 7.29
C ALA A 777 30.15 16.12 8.40
N MET A 778 29.38 15.56 9.33
CA MET A 778 28.87 16.30 10.49
C MET A 778 29.99 16.67 11.49
N ALA A 779 31.09 15.88 11.57
CA ALA A 779 32.20 16.17 12.49
C ALA A 779 32.92 17.50 12.15
N PRO A 780 33.31 17.81 10.88
CA PRO A 780 33.86 19.13 10.55
C PRO A 780 32.82 20.25 10.70
N ILE A 781 31.50 20.00 10.44
CA ILE A 781 30.48 21.01 10.72
C ILE A 781 30.47 21.34 12.22
N TYR A 782 30.56 20.32 13.08
CA TYR A 782 30.67 20.53 14.51
C TYR A 782 31.95 21.30 14.87
N ALA A 783 33.08 20.96 14.26
CA ALA A 783 34.32 21.70 14.45
C ALA A 783 34.21 23.19 14.04
N ILE A 784 33.49 23.48 12.96
CA ILE A 784 33.18 24.87 12.53
C ILE A 784 32.32 25.58 13.58
N VAL A 785 31.31 24.91 14.14
CA VAL A 785 30.49 25.49 15.23
C VAL A 785 31.38 25.87 16.44
N LEU A 786 32.36 25.04 16.77
CA LEU A 786 33.30 25.31 17.89
C LEU A 786 34.35 26.36 17.55
N ALA A 787 34.80 26.45 16.29
CA ALA A 787 35.84 27.37 15.84
C ALA A 787 35.29 28.80 15.63
N VAL A 788 34.07 28.97 15.17
CA VAL A 788 33.49 30.30 14.88
C VAL A 788 32.86 30.86 16.16
N PRO A 789 33.35 31.98 16.69
CA PRO A 789 32.88 32.52 17.97
C PRO A 789 31.39 32.79 18.02
N ALA A 790 30.84 33.37 16.96
CA ALA A 790 29.39 33.66 16.88
C ALA A 790 28.50 32.39 16.93
N LEU A 791 28.89 31.31 16.24
CA LEU A 791 28.17 30.04 16.28
C LEU A 791 28.35 29.35 17.64
N ARG A 792 29.55 29.36 18.18
CA ARG A 792 29.85 28.79 19.47
C ARG A 792 29.00 29.46 20.56
N GLU A 793 28.96 30.77 20.59
CA GLU A 793 28.17 31.55 21.54
C GLU A 793 26.66 31.33 21.32
N PHE A 794 26.22 31.26 20.06
CA PHE A 794 24.85 31.00 19.73
C PHE A 794 24.34 29.65 20.28
N PHE A 795 25.17 28.61 20.25
CA PHE A 795 24.84 27.30 20.83
C PHE A 795 25.19 27.17 22.31
N GLY A 796 25.60 28.24 22.99
CA GLY A 796 25.93 28.26 24.42
C GLY A 796 27.19 27.48 24.77
N MET A 797 28.12 27.38 23.82
CA MET A 797 29.42 26.73 23.98
C MET A 797 30.47 27.84 24.17
N ARG A 798 31.12 27.95 25.34
CA ARG A 798 32.05 29.04 25.66
C ARG A 798 33.50 28.62 25.68
N GLY A 799 33.77 27.29 25.79
CA GLY A 799 35.13 26.74 25.89
C GLY A 799 35.95 26.88 24.59
N LYS A 800 37.23 27.14 24.71
CA LYS A 800 38.19 26.90 23.61
C LYS A 800 38.47 25.41 23.55
N LEU A 801 38.70 24.85 22.33
CA LEU A 801 39.24 23.50 22.16
C LEU A 801 40.58 23.39 22.95
N THR A 802 40.54 22.75 24.10
CA THR A 802 41.66 22.59 25.06
C THR A 802 42.10 21.13 25.10
N VAL A 803 43.05 20.80 25.91
CA VAL A 803 43.53 19.42 26.20
C VAL A 803 42.37 18.52 26.62
N ASP A 804 41.35 19.06 27.29
CA ASP A 804 40.14 18.35 27.72
C ASP A 804 39.37 17.74 26.57
N PHE A 805 39.37 18.38 25.37
CA PHE A 805 38.72 17.81 24.18
C PHE A 805 39.40 16.50 23.73
N GLY A 806 40.75 16.40 23.88
CA GLY A 806 41.47 15.16 23.57
C GLY A 806 41.06 14.01 24.52
N ILE A 807 40.82 14.31 25.80
CA ILE A 807 40.33 13.34 26.79
C ILE A 807 38.94 12.91 26.44
N ILE A 808 38.04 13.82 26.02
CA ILE A 808 36.70 13.52 25.61
C ILE A 808 36.69 12.59 24.39
N VAL A 809 37.51 12.86 23.37
CA VAL A 809 37.66 11.97 22.20
C VAL A 809 38.14 10.59 22.65
N LEU A 810 39.10 10.50 23.58
CA LEU A 810 39.56 9.21 24.12
C LEU A 810 38.41 8.45 24.81
N VAL A 811 37.62 9.12 25.65
CA VAL A 811 36.48 8.53 26.34
C VAL A 811 35.47 7.98 25.33
N VAL A 812 35.17 8.74 24.27
CA VAL A 812 34.25 8.29 23.21
C VAL A 812 34.79 7.07 22.45
N LEU A 813 36.10 7.02 22.18
CA LEU A 813 36.73 5.85 21.57
C LEU A 813 36.68 4.62 22.50
N VAL A 814 37.00 4.78 23.79
CA VAL A 814 36.86 3.69 24.77
C VAL A 814 35.41 3.23 24.86
N TRP A 815 34.46 4.17 24.96
CA TRP A 815 33.03 3.84 24.96
C TRP A 815 32.61 3.08 23.70
N MET A 816 33.09 3.47 22.55
CA MET A 816 32.78 2.79 21.26
C MET A 816 33.26 1.33 21.29
N TYR A 817 34.45 1.04 21.80
CA TYR A 817 34.94 -0.34 21.94
C TYR A 817 34.16 -1.12 22.99
N VAL A 818 33.83 -0.52 24.15
CA VAL A 818 33.00 -1.17 25.19
C VAL A 818 31.61 -1.49 24.68
N LEU A 819 30.98 -0.54 23.97
CA LEU A 819 29.65 -0.76 23.38
C LEU A 819 29.68 -1.93 22.40
N ARG A 820 30.66 -1.95 21.50
CA ARG A 820 30.87 -3.07 20.58
C ARG A 820 31.01 -4.39 21.32
N TRP A 821 31.89 -4.44 22.34
CA TRP A 821 32.11 -5.65 23.13
C TRP A 821 30.84 -6.13 23.84
N VAL A 822 30.04 -5.22 24.40
CA VAL A 822 28.78 -5.54 25.07
C VAL A 822 27.80 -6.18 24.10
N TRP A 823 27.73 -5.67 22.85
CA TRP A 823 26.89 -6.26 21.81
C TRP A 823 27.43 -7.63 21.34
N GLU A 824 28.75 -7.77 21.13
CA GLU A 824 29.36 -9.04 20.73
C GLU A 824 29.20 -10.13 21.82
N ALA A 825 29.29 -9.75 23.07
CA ALA A 825 29.13 -10.64 24.23
C ALA A 825 27.66 -10.95 24.56
N GLU A 826 26.72 -10.31 23.88
CA GLU A 826 25.25 -10.51 24.07
C GLU A 826 24.81 -10.33 25.53
N ILE A 827 25.42 -9.41 26.29
CA ILE A 827 25.21 -9.26 27.74
C ILE A 827 23.74 -8.99 28.06
N PHE A 828 23.12 -8.06 27.34
CA PHE A 828 21.72 -7.69 27.55
C PHE A 828 20.75 -8.78 27.06
N ASP A 829 21.07 -9.47 25.96
CA ASP A 829 20.26 -10.57 25.45
C ASP A 829 20.19 -11.71 26.49
N ARG A 830 21.33 -12.02 27.11
CA ARG A 830 21.41 -13.03 28.19
C ARG A 830 20.68 -12.58 29.45
N PHE A 831 20.78 -11.33 29.83
CA PHE A 831 20.12 -10.78 31.01
C PHE A 831 18.59 -10.83 30.90
N PHE A 832 18.04 -10.55 29.71
CA PHE A 832 16.59 -10.60 29.46
C PHE A 832 16.07 -11.98 29.02
N GLY A 833 16.94 -13.02 29.00
CA GLY A 833 16.54 -14.39 28.65
C GLY A 833 16.10 -14.56 27.19
N TYR A 834 16.62 -13.74 26.28
CA TYR A 834 16.30 -13.86 24.86
C TYR A 834 17.08 -15.01 24.22
N ASP A 835 16.33 -16.00 23.65
CA ASP A 835 16.93 -17.20 23.06
C ASP A 835 17.71 -16.87 21.78
N ALA A 836 18.92 -17.39 21.65
CA ALA A 836 19.86 -17.13 20.55
C ALA A 836 19.43 -17.77 19.20
N ARG A 837 18.32 -18.51 19.17
CA ARG A 837 17.89 -19.32 18.00
C ARG A 837 17.26 -18.52 16.84
N GLU A 838 16.97 -17.23 17.05
CA GLU A 838 16.44 -16.36 15.97
C GLU A 838 17.54 -15.54 15.27
N ARG A 839 18.72 -16.10 15.07
CA ARG A 839 19.75 -15.45 14.26
C ARG A 839 19.32 -15.48 12.80
N PRO A 840 19.37 -14.36 12.06
CA PRO A 840 19.43 -14.45 10.61
C PRO A 840 20.65 -15.29 10.26
N VAL A 841 20.45 -16.29 9.39
CA VAL A 841 21.54 -17.13 8.89
C VAL A 841 22.61 -16.20 8.33
N ARG A 842 23.79 -16.16 8.98
CA ARG A 842 24.94 -15.45 8.42
C ARG A 842 25.17 -16.01 7.02
N SER A 843 24.76 -15.27 6.00
CA SER A 843 25.17 -15.58 4.64
C SER A 843 26.69 -15.47 4.63
N LYS A 844 27.36 -16.61 4.52
CA LYS A 844 28.79 -16.64 4.18
C LYS A 844 28.87 -16.02 2.78
N VAL A 845 29.14 -14.73 2.73
CA VAL A 845 29.62 -14.11 1.50
C VAL A 845 31.05 -14.61 1.35
N SER A 846 31.20 -15.64 0.51
CA SER A 846 32.47 -16.06 -0.05
C SER A 846 32.90 -15.05 -1.11
#